data_ba9086bb56bb0e91cd723617272142fa
#
_entry.id   ba9086bb56bb0e91cd723617272142fa
#
_cell.length_a   1.000
_cell.length_b   1.000
_cell.length_c   1.000
_cell.angle_alpha   90.00
_cell.angle_beta   90.00
_cell.angle_gamma   90.00
#
_symmetry.space_group_name_H-M   'P 1'
#
loop_
_entity.id
_entity.type
_entity.pdbx_description
1 polymer ?
#
loop_
_entity_poly.entity_id
_entity_poly.type
_entity_poly.pdbx_seq_one_letter_code
_entity_poly.pdbx_strand_id
1 'polypeptide(L)'
;MTVLQEIEDLRQKLRYYSDKYYNDDAPEIEDYQYDMMMRRLEALEQANPRYVSPDSPTQKVGGKADNSFAPVTHTVRMESLQDAFSTAELRDFDRRVQGSVDHPRYVVEPKIDGLSVSLEYRDGVFVRGSTRGDGDVGEDVSGNLRVIRSIPLKIKDPLPYLEVRGEVYMPHRSFEQVVDRQQIAGEKPFKNPRNAAAGSLRQKDSSVTATRGLDIFVFNIQQIQGKTLHSHKESLDYLKYLGFHTVDDFPCYADFDKVLDEIHAIGECRGDLEYDIDGAVIKVDDFDQRQVLGSTAKFPKWAIAFKYPPEEKETKLLDIEIAVGRTGVLTPTAVLESVHLAGTTVSRATLHNQDFITEKGIAIGDTVTVRKAGDIIPEVLCVTKHGGNPCYTFPAVCPSCGAAVIREEDEAAIRCVNPECPAQLLRNLIHFCSRDAMDIEGLGPAIIETFVQAGMLRSAGDIYRLEKEKIAALDGFQETSAGNILASVEKSKENDLSRLLFALGIRHIGAKAGKLLATHFGDMDNIMTATVKEIAAIDGFGQIMAESVADFFATDGAKALIGELKAAGVQMVSKTKVEDHRFAGMTFVLTGTLPTLKRSEAAAMIESFGGKASGSVSKKTTYVLAGEAAGSKLDKANALGIPVIDEAQFMEMVK
;
A
#
# COMPACT_ATOMS: atom_id res chain seq x y z
N MET A 1 15.74 -27.93 7.36
CA MET A 1 15.51 -27.45 5.97
C MET A 1 16.79 -27.66 5.19
N THR A 2 16.76 -28.24 4.00
CA THR A 2 17.96 -28.34 3.17
C THR A 2 18.30 -26.99 2.55
N VAL A 3 19.55 -26.74 2.16
CA VAL A 3 19.97 -25.48 1.49
C VAL A 3 19.09 -25.19 0.27
N LEU A 4 18.73 -26.18 -0.53
CA LEU A 4 17.83 -25.99 -1.67
C LEU A 4 16.44 -25.54 -1.24
N GLN A 5 15.89 -26.14 -0.18
CA GLN A 5 14.59 -25.74 0.36
C GLN A 5 14.61 -24.31 0.89
N GLU A 6 15.70 -23.87 1.53
CA GLU A 6 15.85 -22.48 1.99
C GLU A 6 15.93 -21.51 0.82
N ILE A 7 16.66 -21.82 -0.24
CA ILE A 7 16.74 -21.02 -1.47
C ILE A 7 15.37 -20.87 -2.12
N GLU A 8 14.62 -21.96 -2.27
CA GLU A 8 13.27 -21.90 -2.89
C GLU A 8 12.26 -21.14 -2.04
N ASP A 9 12.28 -21.28 -0.72
CA ASP A 9 11.44 -20.53 0.21
C ASP A 9 11.74 -19.02 0.13
N LEU A 10 13.02 -18.63 0.15
CA LEU A 10 13.44 -17.24 0.00
C LEU A 10 13.05 -16.66 -1.36
N ARG A 11 13.21 -17.42 -2.46
CA ARG A 11 12.78 -16.96 -3.79
C ARG A 11 11.27 -16.73 -3.85
N GLN A 12 10.48 -17.63 -3.27
CA GLN A 12 9.04 -17.50 -3.23
C GLN A 12 8.60 -16.26 -2.42
N LYS A 13 9.17 -16.08 -1.23
CA LYS A 13 8.90 -14.91 -0.37
C LYS A 13 9.30 -13.62 -1.04
N LEU A 14 10.51 -13.54 -1.59
CA LEU A 14 11.00 -12.34 -2.25
C LEU A 14 10.17 -11.97 -3.49
N ARG A 15 9.71 -12.95 -4.29
CA ARG A 15 8.78 -12.68 -5.41
C ARG A 15 7.44 -12.15 -4.90
N TYR A 16 6.89 -12.75 -3.86
CA TYR A 16 5.64 -12.31 -3.26
C TYR A 16 5.75 -10.87 -2.72
N TYR A 17 6.77 -10.58 -1.92
CA TYR A 17 6.96 -9.24 -1.37
C TYR A 17 7.34 -8.20 -2.43
N SER A 18 8.08 -8.59 -3.46
CA SER A 18 8.35 -7.74 -4.62
C SER A 18 7.06 -7.37 -5.38
N ASP A 19 6.16 -8.32 -5.58
CA ASP A 19 4.86 -8.07 -6.22
C ASP A 19 4.00 -7.14 -5.35
N LYS A 20 3.99 -7.35 -4.02
CA LYS A 20 3.30 -6.47 -3.06
C LYS A 20 3.85 -5.04 -3.05
N TYR A 21 5.16 -4.91 -3.13
CA TYR A 21 5.85 -3.62 -3.08
C TYR A 21 5.73 -2.84 -4.40
N TYR A 22 6.07 -3.46 -5.54
CA TYR A 22 6.17 -2.78 -6.83
C TYR A 22 4.86 -2.76 -7.63
N ASN A 23 3.98 -3.76 -7.46
CA ASN A 23 2.79 -3.91 -8.29
C ASN A 23 1.50 -3.53 -7.53
N ASP A 24 1.41 -3.84 -6.24
CA ASP A 24 0.21 -3.61 -5.43
C ASP A 24 0.28 -2.29 -4.62
N ASP A 25 1.45 -1.61 -4.57
CA ASP A 25 1.75 -0.45 -3.70
C ASP A 25 1.33 -0.69 -2.23
N ALA A 26 1.41 -1.94 -1.77
CA ALA A 26 0.96 -2.41 -0.48
C ALA A 26 2.01 -3.29 0.21
N PRO A 27 3.20 -2.76 0.57
CA PRO A 27 4.25 -3.53 1.21
C PRO A 27 3.75 -4.17 2.51
N GLU A 28 4.09 -5.45 2.71
CA GLU A 28 3.76 -6.23 3.91
C GLU A 28 4.94 -6.39 4.86
N ILE A 29 6.16 -6.12 4.36
CA ILE A 29 7.40 -6.12 5.14
C ILE A 29 8.16 -4.81 4.90
N GLU A 30 9.11 -4.51 5.77
CA GLU A 30 10.00 -3.36 5.65
C GLU A 30 11.04 -3.56 4.54
N ASP A 31 11.48 -2.46 3.91
CA ASP A 31 12.52 -2.46 2.89
C ASP A 31 13.79 -3.13 3.41
N TYR A 32 14.19 -2.82 4.64
CA TYR A 32 15.33 -3.45 5.29
C TYR A 32 15.18 -4.98 5.44
N GLN A 33 13.98 -5.46 5.79
CA GLN A 33 13.72 -6.90 5.91
C GLN A 33 13.76 -7.58 4.54
N TYR A 34 13.23 -6.93 3.50
CA TYR A 34 13.32 -7.40 2.13
C TYR A 34 14.78 -7.48 1.68
N ASP A 35 15.57 -6.43 1.90
CA ASP A 35 16.99 -6.34 1.54
C ASP A 35 17.81 -7.44 2.27
N MET A 36 17.53 -7.68 3.56
CA MET A 36 18.21 -8.76 4.31
C MET A 36 17.86 -10.16 3.80
N MET A 37 16.61 -10.41 3.37
CA MET A 37 16.23 -11.67 2.73
C MET A 37 16.89 -11.82 1.36
N MET A 38 16.97 -10.75 0.57
CA MET A 38 17.66 -10.73 -0.72
C MET A 38 19.15 -11.07 -0.53
N ARG A 39 19.80 -10.43 0.43
CA ARG A 39 21.21 -10.69 0.79
C ARG A 39 21.42 -12.14 1.23
N ARG A 40 20.52 -12.70 2.03
CA ARG A 40 20.58 -14.12 2.44
C ARG A 40 20.50 -15.04 1.24
N LEU A 41 19.62 -14.76 0.29
CA LEU A 41 19.49 -15.52 -0.95
C LEU A 41 20.76 -15.40 -1.81
N GLU A 42 21.34 -14.21 -1.96
CA GLU A 42 22.58 -13.97 -2.69
C GLU A 42 23.75 -14.78 -2.09
N ALA A 43 23.90 -14.76 -0.78
CA ALA A 43 24.96 -15.52 -0.09
C ALA A 43 24.80 -17.04 -0.28
N LEU A 44 23.55 -17.55 -0.23
CA LEU A 44 23.27 -18.97 -0.46
C LEU A 44 23.53 -19.39 -1.92
N GLU A 45 23.16 -18.56 -2.88
CA GLU A 45 23.39 -18.80 -4.30
C GLU A 45 24.89 -18.71 -4.64
N GLN A 46 25.63 -17.75 -4.06
CA GLN A 46 27.08 -17.64 -4.22
C GLN A 46 27.82 -18.87 -3.66
N ALA A 47 27.39 -19.35 -2.49
CA ALA A 47 27.97 -20.56 -1.88
C ALA A 47 27.59 -21.84 -2.61
N ASN A 48 26.52 -21.82 -3.42
CA ASN A 48 25.99 -22.99 -4.15
C ASN A 48 25.64 -22.64 -5.62
N PRO A 49 26.62 -22.34 -6.49
CA PRO A 49 26.39 -21.84 -7.86
C PRO A 49 25.49 -22.74 -8.72
N ARG A 50 25.44 -24.03 -8.43
CA ARG A 50 24.57 -25.01 -9.13
C ARG A 50 23.08 -24.78 -8.93
N TYR A 51 22.69 -24.00 -7.93
CA TYR A 51 21.29 -23.67 -7.63
C TYR A 51 20.90 -22.28 -8.12
N VAL A 52 21.83 -21.50 -8.70
CA VAL A 52 21.49 -20.22 -9.33
C VAL A 52 20.57 -20.46 -10.51
N SER A 53 19.44 -19.74 -10.56
CA SER A 53 18.48 -19.82 -11.66
C SER A 53 18.37 -18.46 -12.36
N PRO A 54 18.25 -18.40 -13.70
CA PRO A 54 18.07 -17.14 -14.42
C PRO A 54 16.83 -16.34 -14.02
N ASP A 55 15.83 -17.00 -13.40
CA ASP A 55 14.61 -16.38 -12.89
C ASP A 55 14.66 -16.02 -11.39
N SER A 56 15.82 -16.19 -10.74
CA SER A 56 16.00 -15.80 -9.35
C SER A 56 15.79 -14.29 -9.16
N PRO A 57 15.17 -13.86 -8.05
CA PRO A 57 15.12 -12.43 -7.68
C PRO A 57 16.48 -11.75 -7.66
N THR A 58 17.55 -12.48 -7.37
CA THR A 58 18.94 -11.97 -7.40
C THR A 58 19.41 -11.59 -8.81
N GLN A 59 18.78 -12.12 -9.87
CA GLN A 59 19.14 -11.90 -11.27
C GLN A 59 18.21 -10.89 -11.98
N LYS A 60 17.13 -10.41 -11.33
CA LYS A 60 16.14 -9.50 -11.92
C LYS A 60 15.97 -8.23 -11.09
N VAL A 61 15.65 -7.13 -11.77
CA VAL A 61 15.16 -5.89 -11.13
C VAL A 61 13.65 -6.09 -10.86
N GLY A 62 13.20 -5.70 -9.68
CA GLY A 62 11.79 -5.79 -9.30
C GLY A 62 10.94 -4.76 -10.03
N GLY A 63 9.67 -5.09 -10.29
CA GLY A 63 8.66 -4.25 -10.94
C GLY A 63 8.29 -4.76 -12.33
N LYS A 64 6.99 -4.75 -12.64
CA LYS A 64 6.46 -4.95 -13.99
C LYS A 64 5.59 -3.75 -14.33
N ALA A 65 5.66 -3.29 -15.59
CA ALA A 65 4.72 -2.29 -16.08
C ALA A 65 3.28 -2.83 -15.96
N ASP A 66 2.39 -2.07 -15.32
CA ASP A 66 0.97 -2.40 -15.27
C ASP A 66 0.33 -1.98 -16.60
N ASN A 67 -0.65 -2.77 -17.09
CA ASN A 67 -1.37 -2.52 -18.34
C ASN A 67 -2.30 -1.28 -18.30
N SER A 68 -2.23 -0.45 -17.27
CA SER A 68 -3.05 0.76 -17.13
C SER A 68 -2.49 1.96 -17.91
N PHE A 69 -1.18 1.96 -18.21
CA PHE A 69 -0.45 2.96 -18.97
C PHE A 69 0.24 2.35 -20.18
N ALA A 70 0.54 3.17 -21.20
CA ALA A 70 1.28 2.70 -22.37
C ALA A 70 2.70 2.27 -21.97
N PRO A 71 3.19 1.09 -22.41
CA PRO A 71 4.55 0.67 -22.11
C PRO A 71 5.57 1.52 -22.88
N VAL A 72 6.68 1.85 -22.22
CA VAL A 72 7.82 2.58 -22.78
C VAL A 72 9.08 1.73 -22.65
N THR A 73 9.67 1.34 -23.75
CA THR A 73 10.99 0.69 -23.74
C THR A 73 12.07 1.75 -23.56
N HIS A 74 12.92 1.59 -22.54
CA HIS A 74 14.04 2.48 -22.28
C HIS A 74 15.14 2.29 -23.31
N THR A 75 15.68 3.39 -23.84
CA THR A 75 16.84 3.38 -24.77
C THR A 75 18.13 3.04 -24.03
N VAL A 76 18.24 3.49 -22.78
CA VAL A 76 19.31 3.11 -21.83
C VAL A 76 18.65 2.45 -20.66
N ARG A 77 19.09 1.24 -20.33
CA ARG A 77 18.56 0.47 -19.21
C ARG A 77 18.65 1.26 -17.90
N MET A 78 17.56 1.28 -17.15
CA MET A 78 17.50 1.92 -15.84
C MET A 78 17.96 0.91 -14.77
N GLU A 79 19.29 0.82 -14.60
CA GLU A 79 19.92 -0.12 -13.65
C GLU A 79 19.57 0.22 -12.19
N SER A 80 19.52 -0.81 -11.35
CA SER A 80 19.48 -0.68 -9.90
C SER A 80 20.90 -0.44 -9.35
N LEU A 81 21.05 -0.16 -8.07
CA LEU A 81 22.34 -0.06 -7.40
C LEU A 81 22.60 -1.33 -6.56
N GLN A 82 23.86 -1.64 -6.35
CA GLN A 82 24.26 -2.61 -5.34
C GLN A 82 24.15 -1.97 -3.97
N ASP A 83 23.52 -2.66 -3.01
CA ASP A 83 23.41 -2.17 -1.64
C ASP A 83 24.61 -2.60 -0.79
N ALA A 84 25.03 -1.70 0.12
CA ALA A 84 25.99 -1.94 1.18
C ALA A 84 25.36 -1.55 2.53
N PHE A 85 25.62 -2.33 3.57
CA PHE A 85 25.08 -2.15 4.92
C PHE A 85 26.15 -1.92 5.98
N SER A 86 27.42 -1.87 5.57
CA SER A 86 28.55 -1.66 6.47
C SER A 86 29.68 -0.88 5.81
N THR A 87 30.44 -0.16 6.62
CA THR A 87 31.66 0.53 6.19
C THR A 87 32.68 -0.43 5.56
N ALA A 88 32.73 -1.69 6.01
CA ALA A 88 33.62 -2.70 5.44
C ALA A 88 33.25 -3.00 3.96
N GLU A 89 31.96 -3.11 3.64
CA GLU A 89 31.49 -3.33 2.26
C GLU A 89 31.76 -2.12 1.37
N LEU A 90 31.66 -0.90 1.90
CA LEU A 90 32.03 0.32 1.18
C LEU A 90 33.55 0.36 0.88
N ARG A 91 34.39 -0.06 1.84
CA ARG A 91 35.84 -0.16 1.60
C ARG A 91 36.21 -1.27 0.60
N ASP A 92 35.42 -2.34 0.54
CA ASP A 92 35.53 -3.37 -0.50
C ASP A 92 35.18 -2.84 -1.88
N PHE A 93 34.16 -1.99 -1.96
CA PHE A 93 33.81 -1.29 -3.21
C PHE A 93 34.99 -0.38 -3.65
N ASP A 94 35.51 0.46 -2.77
CA ASP A 94 36.62 1.34 -3.07
C ASP A 94 37.87 0.56 -3.55
N ARG A 95 38.23 -0.55 -2.86
CA ARG A 95 39.35 -1.41 -3.29
C ARG A 95 39.14 -2.00 -4.68
N ARG A 96 37.90 -2.39 -5.05
CA ARG A 96 37.62 -2.89 -6.39
C ARG A 96 37.74 -1.80 -7.45
N VAL A 97 37.27 -0.59 -7.13
CA VAL A 97 37.38 0.57 -8.03
C VAL A 97 38.86 0.93 -8.22
N GLN A 98 39.64 1.11 -7.16
CA GLN A 98 41.08 1.42 -7.22
C GLN A 98 41.91 0.32 -7.90
N GLY A 99 41.47 -0.93 -7.85
CA GLY A 99 42.09 -2.04 -8.58
C GLY A 99 41.88 -2.00 -10.10
N SER A 100 40.98 -1.16 -10.57
CA SER A 100 40.55 -1.08 -12.00
C SER A 100 40.85 0.26 -12.65
N VAL A 101 40.91 1.35 -11.88
CA VAL A 101 41.17 2.72 -12.35
C VAL A 101 42.08 3.48 -11.40
N ASP A 102 42.83 4.43 -11.95
CA ASP A 102 43.80 5.23 -11.18
C ASP A 102 43.13 6.48 -10.59
N HIS A 103 43.44 6.79 -9.34
CA HIS A 103 43.03 8.01 -8.65
C HIS A 103 41.51 8.34 -8.76
N PRO A 104 40.61 7.40 -8.43
CA PRO A 104 39.18 7.66 -8.52
C PRO A 104 38.77 8.78 -7.57
N ARG A 105 37.75 9.54 -7.99
CA ARG A 105 37.04 10.49 -7.14
C ARG A 105 35.58 10.06 -7.04
N TYR A 106 34.96 10.33 -5.91
CA TYR A 106 33.62 9.88 -5.60
C TYR A 106 32.72 11.07 -5.29
N VAL A 107 31.55 11.12 -5.90
CA VAL A 107 30.46 12.02 -5.54
C VAL A 107 29.53 11.27 -4.59
N VAL A 108 29.14 11.93 -3.49
CA VAL A 108 28.21 11.40 -2.49
C VAL A 108 26.92 12.18 -2.55
N GLU A 109 25.81 11.47 -2.62
CA GLU A 109 24.46 12.04 -2.73
C GLU A 109 23.51 11.33 -1.76
N PRO A 110 22.51 12.02 -1.17
CA PRO A 110 21.43 11.34 -0.45
C PRO A 110 20.65 10.43 -1.41
N LYS A 111 20.27 9.25 -0.93
CA LYS A 111 19.41 8.32 -1.65
C LYS A 111 17.96 8.64 -1.34
N ILE A 112 17.33 9.40 -2.22
CA ILE A 112 15.94 9.82 -2.09
C ILE A 112 15.02 8.61 -2.13
N ASP A 113 14.06 8.54 -1.22
CA ASP A 113 13.06 7.48 -1.18
C ASP A 113 11.78 7.91 -1.95
N GLY A 114 11.65 7.44 -3.16
CA GLY A 114 10.58 7.85 -4.08
C GLY A 114 10.33 6.85 -5.20
N LEU A 115 9.92 7.36 -6.36
CA LEU A 115 9.70 6.59 -7.58
C LEU A 115 10.61 7.09 -8.70
N SER A 116 11.45 6.19 -9.22
CA SER A 116 12.42 6.51 -10.25
C SER A 116 11.75 6.70 -11.61
N VAL A 117 12.08 7.80 -12.28
CA VAL A 117 11.55 8.17 -13.59
C VAL A 117 12.65 8.60 -14.56
N SER A 118 12.38 8.40 -15.86
CA SER A 118 13.13 9.00 -16.96
C SER A 118 12.34 10.17 -17.55
N LEU A 119 13.02 11.29 -17.86
CA LEU A 119 12.46 12.47 -18.53
C LEU A 119 13.20 12.70 -19.83
N GLU A 120 12.49 12.70 -20.94
CA GLU A 120 13.04 12.94 -22.28
C GLU A 120 12.70 14.33 -22.78
N TYR A 121 13.72 15.00 -23.33
CA TYR A 121 13.61 16.33 -23.96
C TYR A 121 14.14 16.27 -25.40
N ARG A 122 13.45 16.95 -26.32
CA ARG A 122 13.92 17.19 -27.70
C ARG A 122 13.86 18.66 -27.98
N ASP A 123 14.92 19.19 -28.58
CA ASP A 123 15.06 20.60 -28.86
C ASP A 123 14.77 21.50 -27.66
N GLY A 124 15.17 21.00 -26.47
CA GLY A 124 14.95 21.66 -25.19
C GLY A 124 13.54 21.58 -24.62
N VAL A 125 12.60 20.87 -25.26
CA VAL A 125 11.20 20.74 -24.83
C VAL A 125 10.94 19.34 -24.27
N PHE A 126 10.23 19.23 -23.13
CA PHE A 126 9.80 17.96 -22.54
C PHE A 126 8.84 17.23 -23.48
N VAL A 127 9.19 16.02 -23.88
CA VAL A 127 8.37 15.20 -24.78
C VAL A 127 7.73 14.01 -24.09
N ARG A 128 8.47 13.29 -23.24
CA ARG A 128 8.00 12.09 -22.59
C ARG A 128 8.61 11.89 -21.22
N GLY A 129 7.87 11.24 -20.33
CA GLY A 129 8.39 10.74 -19.07
C GLY A 129 7.80 9.38 -18.72
N SER A 130 8.64 8.49 -18.20
CA SER A 130 8.28 7.10 -17.92
C SER A 130 8.82 6.63 -16.57
N THR A 131 8.13 5.69 -15.94
CA THR A 131 8.62 5.01 -14.75
C THR A 131 9.75 4.03 -15.10
N ARG A 132 10.55 3.63 -14.10
CA ARG A 132 11.61 2.64 -14.31
C ARG A 132 11.10 1.29 -14.80
N GLY A 133 9.95 0.82 -14.27
CA GLY A 133 9.46 -0.53 -14.51
C GLY A 133 10.48 -1.60 -14.06
N ASP A 134 10.73 -2.59 -14.91
CA ASP A 134 11.75 -3.64 -14.71
C ASP A 134 13.18 -3.22 -15.14
N GLY A 135 13.33 -1.95 -15.51
CA GLY A 135 14.58 -1.38 -16.01
C GLY A 135 14.71 -1.39 -17.53
N ASP A 136 14.02 -2.26 -18.22
CA ASP A 136 13.97 -2.32 -19.70
C ASP A 136 12.67 -1.72 -20.22
N VAL A 137 11.54 -1.93 -19.53
CA VAL A 137 10.22 -1.39 -19.91
C VAL A 137 9.56 -0.75 -18.71
N GLY A 138 9.19 0.53 -18.85
CA GLY A 138 8.43 1.31 -17.89
C GLY A 138 7.03 1.67 -18.40
N GLU A 139 6.36 2.58 -17.70
CA GLU A 139 5.02 3.09 -18.00
C GLU A 139 5.09 4.56 -18.40
N ASP A 140 4.36 4.96 -19.45
CA ASP A 140 4.24 6.36 -19.83
C ASP A 140 3.38 7.13 -18.82
N VAL A 141 4.03 7.95 -18.02
CA VAL A 141 3.41 8.84 -17.02
C VAL A 141 3.58 10.32 -17.38
N SER A 142 3.80 10.62 -18.65
CA SER A 142 4.09 11.98 -19.16
C SER A 142 3.05 13.00 -18.72
N GLY A 143 1.75 12.64 -18.72
CA GLY A 143 0.67 13.53 -18.30
C GLY A 143 0.79 13.95 -16.84
N ASN A 144 1.16 13.00 -15.98
CA ASN A 144 1.31 13.22 -14.54
C ASN A 144 2.61 13.98 -14.22
N LEU A 145 3.70 13.69 -14.93
CA LEU A 145 4.95 14.41 -14.74
C LEU A 145 4.86 15.89 -15.18
N ARG A 146 4.05 16.21 -16.20
CA ARG A 146 3.86 17.60 -16.67
C ARG A 146 3.25 18.52 -15.60
N VAL A 147 2.51 18.00 -14.64
CA VAL A 147 1.86 18.80 -13.60
C VAL A 147 2.73 18.96 -12.35
N ILE A 148 3.89 18.31 -12.28
CA ILE A 148 4.89 18.51 -11.23
C ILE A 148 5.66 19.80 -11.51
N ARG A 149 5.56 20.77 -10.61
CA ARG A 149 6.05 22.15 -10.84
C ARG A 149 7.56 22.26 -11.02
N SER A 150 8.33 21.38 -10.38
CA SER A 150 9.79 21.34 -10.44
C SER A 150 10.34 20.70 -11.73
N ILE A 151 9.49 20.11 -12.57
CA ILE A 151 9.89 19.57 -13.87
C ILE A 151 9.80 20.69 -14.92
N PRO A 152 10.92 21.18 -15.47
CA PRO A 152 10.89 22.19 -16.49
C PRO A 152 10.31 21.63 -17.79
N LEU A 153 9.21 22.20 -18.29
CA LEU A 153 8.65 21.82 -19.60
C LEU A 153 9.52 22.30 -20.76
N LYS A 154 10.40 23.28 -20.51
CA LYS A 154 11.41 23.75 -21.43
C LYS A 154 12.68 24.08 -20.66
N ILE A 155 13.79 23.47 -21.05
CA ILE A 155 15.12 23.72 -20.47
C ILE A 155 15.81 24.91 -21.12
N LYS A 156 16.83 25.46 -20.44
CA LYS A 156 17.51 26.70 -20.90
C LYS A 156 18.25 26.52 -22.23
N ASP A 157 18.95 25.39 -22.39
CA ASP A 157 19.64 25.08 -23.65
C ASP A 157 18.76 24.23 -24.57
N PRO A 158 18.57 24.57 -25.86
CA PRO A 158 17.79 23.77 -26.79
C PRO A 158 18.62 22.58 -27.32
N LEU A 159 18.95 21.65 -26.43
CA LEU A 159 19.67 20.43 -26.81
C LEU A 159 18.84 19.57 -27.75
N PRO A 160 19.44 19.02 -28.85
CA PRO A 160 18.73 18.13 -29.76
C PRO A 160 18.07 16.94 -29.05
N TYR A 161 18.76 16.36 -28.09
CA TYR A 161 18.22 15.31 -27.23
C TYR A 161 18.85 15.35 -25.84
N LEU A 162 18.02 15.21 -24.82
CA LEU A 162 18.45 15.00 -23.44
C LEU A 162 17.50 14.01 -22.77
N GLU A 163 18.05 12.98 -22.15
CA GLU A 163 17.35 12.08 -21.26
C GLU A 163 17.98 12.13 -19.87
N VAL A 164 17.17 12.42 -18.86
CA VAL A 164 17.62 12.50 -17.46
C VAL A 164 16.84 11.53 -16.61
N ARG A 165 17.46 11.05 -15.53
CA ARG A 165 16.85 10.23 -14.51
C ARG A 165 16.68 11.02 -13.22
N GLY A 166 15.52 10.91 -12.62
CA GLY A 166 15.19 11.53 -11.34
C GLY A 166 14.38 10.61 -10.46
N GLU A 167 14.21 11.02 -9.20
CA GLU A 167 13.35 10.37 -8.22
C GLU A 167 12.20 11.32 -7.89
N VAL A 168 10.97 10.92 -8.22
CA VAL A 168 9.75 11.63 -7.80
C VAL A 168 9.44 11.22 -6.37
N TYR A 169 9.26 12.20 -5.51
CA TYR A 169 8.99 12.01 -4.10
C TYR A 169 7.84 12.89 -3.62
N MET A 170 7.34 12.61 -2.43
CA MET A 170 6.35 13.46 -1.77
C MET A 170 6.98 14.11 -0.55
N PRO A 171 7.10 15.45 -0.49
CA PRO A 171 7.56 16.15 0.71
C PRO A 171 6.67 15.85 1.92
N HIS A 172 7.22 15.79 3.13
CA HIS A 172 6.51 15.47 4.38
C HIS A 172 5.24 16.30 4.55
N ARG A 173 5.34 17.62 4.33
CA ARG A 173 4.19 18.52 4.40
C ARG A 173 3.08 18.17 3.40
N SER A 174 3.44 17.74 2.19
CA SER A 174 2.47 17.31 1.19
C SER A 174 1.82 15.98 1.58
N PHE A 175 2.60 15.07 2.14
CA PHE A 175 2.13 13.77 2.62
C PHE A 175 1.10 13.92 3.74
N GLU A 176 1.37 14.75 4.75
CA GLU A 176 0.44 15.05 5.83
C GLU A 176 -0.91 15.56 5.28
N GLN A 177 -0.87 16.52 4.34
CA GLN A 177 -2.08 17.04 3.72
C GLN A 177 -2.86 16.00 2.91
N VAL A 178 -2.16 15.07 2.26
CA VAL A 178 -2.80 13.99 1.50
C VAL A 178 -3.45 12.99 2.43
N VAL A 179 -2.76 12.59 3.50
CA VAL A 179 -3.28 11.67 4.53
C VAL A 179 -4.52 12.27 5.21
N ASP A 180 -4.47 13.54 5.60
CA ASP A 180 -5.61 14.25 6.21
C ASP A 180 -6.83 14.25 5.27
N ARG A 181 -6.63 14.55 3.98
CA ARG A 181 -7.71 14.50 2.99
C ARG A 181 -8.30 13.10 2.82
N GLN A 182 -7.45 12.07 2.80
CA GLN A 182 -7.90 10.68 2.69
C GLN A 182 -8.69 10.26 3.94
N GLN A 183 -8.24 10.68 5.13
CA GLN A 183 -8.97 10.42 6.38
C GLN A 183 -10.33 11.13 6.39
N ILE A 184 -10.38 12.40 5.97
CA ILE A 184 -11.64 13.16 5.84
C ILE A 184 -12.57 12.52 4.81
N ALA A 185 -12.02 12.02 3.69
CA ALA A 185 -12.77 11.33 2.65
C ALA A 185 -13.14 9.87 3.00
N GLY A 186 -12.66 9.34 4.13
CA GLY A 186 -12.85 7.95 4.52
C GLY A 186 -12.09 6.95 3.64
N GLU A 187 -11.08 7.41 2.91
CA GLU A 187 -10.19 6.58 2.11
C GLU A 187 -9.12 5.94 2.99
N LYS A 188 -8.59 4.79 2.55
CA LYS A 188 -7.43 4.20 3.23
C LYS A 188 -6.22 5.09 3.02
N PRO A 189 -5.60 5.65 4.08
CA PRO A 189 -4.46 6.54 3.93
C PRO A 189 -3.23 5.78 3.41
N PHE A 190 -2.39 6.49 2.67
CA PHE A 190 -1.08 5.96 2.27
C PHE A 190 -0.23 5.66 3.50
N LYS A 191 0.62 4.65 3.40
CA LYS A 191 1.46 4.21 4.52
C LYS A 191 2.71 5.08 4.70
N ASN A 192 3.30 5.57 3.61
CA ASN A 192 4.51 6.40 3.64
C ASN A 192 4.55 7.37 2.44
N PRO A 193 5.43 8.39 2.47
CA PRO A 193 5.60 9.35 1.39
C PRO A 193 5.93 8.71 0.04
N ARG A 194 6.74 7.63 0.03
CA ARG A 194 7.08 6.89 -1.19
C ARG A 194 5.86 6.24 -1.84
N ASN A 195 5.03 5.51 -1.06
CA ASN A 195 3.80 4.91 -1.58
C ASN A 195 2.81 5.98 -2.04
N ALA A 196 2.75 7.11 -1.32
CA ALA A 196 1.94 8.24 -1.72
C ALA A 196 2.43 8.86 -3.04
N ALA A 197 3.74 8.98 -3.25
CA ALA A 197 4.32 9.44 -4.50
C ALA A 197 4.02 8.48 -5.65
N ALA A 198 4.25 7.17 -5.47
CA ALA A 198 4.00 6.15 -6.47
C ALA A 198 2.51 6.08 -6.86
N GLY A 199 1.61 5.99 -5.88
CA GLY A 199 0.17 5.96 -6.12
C GLY A 199 -0.37 7.27 -6.71
N SER A 200 0.25 8.43 -6.42
CA SER A 200 -0.13 9.72 -7.00
C SER A 200 0.38 9.88 -8.44
N LEU A 201 1.57 9.36 -8.75
CA LEU A 201 2.13 9.43 -10.11
C LEU A 201 1.42 8.48 -11.09
N ARG A 202 0.79 7.40 -10.59
CA ARG A 202 0.01 6.44 -11.39
C ARG A 202 -1.49 6.74 -11.46
N GLN A 203 -1.90 7.99 -11.21
CA GLN A 203 -3.30 8.40 -11.38
C GLN A 203 -3.65 8.50 -12.87
N LYS A 204 -4.84 8.01 -13.25
CA LYS A 204 -5.34 8.12 -14.64
C LYS A 204 -5.68 9.55 -15.02
N ASP A 205 -6.06 10.36 -14.04
CA ASP A 205 -6.37 11.78 -14.19
C ASP A 205 -5.24 12.61 -13.56
N SER A 206 -4.48 13.31 -14.40
CA SER A 206 -3.38 14.17 -13.98
C SER A 206 -3.81 15.36 -13.12
N SER A 207 -5.10 15.74 -13.13
CA SER A 207 -5.63 16.76 -12.22
C SER A 207 -5.54 16.33 -10.76
N VAL A 208 -5.72 15.05 -10.48
CA VAL A 208 -5.51 14.47 -9.13
C VAL A 208 -4.04 14.57 -8.74
N THR A 209 -3.12 14.19 -9.63
CA THR A 209 -1.67 14.30 -9.40
C THR A 209 -1.25 15.74 -9.09
N ALA A 210 -1.82 16.73 -9.79
CA ALA A 210 -1.54 18.15 -9.58
C ALA A 210 -1.87 18.64 -8.15
N THR A 211 -2.83 17.99 -7.46
CA THR A 211 -3.24 18.34 -6.10
C THR A 211 -2.40 17.67 -5.02
N ARG A 212 -1.50 16.74 -5.38
CA ARG A 212 -0.74 15.90 -4.45
C ARG A 212 0.55 16.53 -3.95
N GLY A 213 1.03 17.60 -4.59
CA GLY A 213 2.24 18.32 -4.19
C GLY A 213 3.51 17.49 -4.31
N LEU A 214 3.61 16.67 -5.39
CA LEU A 214 4.83 15.92 -5.73
C LEU A 214 5.97 16.85 -6.11
N ASP A 215 7.19 16.39 -5.88
CA ASP A 215 8.43 17.03 -6.30
C ASP A 215 9.39 15.99 -6.91
N ILE A 216 10.52 16.41 -7.49
CA ILE A 216 11.51 15.55 -8.11
C ILE A 216 12.92 16.03 -7.82
N PHE A 217 13.84 15.09 -7.53
CA PHE A 217 15.27 15.33 -7.64
C PHE A 217 15.83 14.62 -8.88
N VAL A 218 16.48 15.38 -9.75
CA VAL A 218 17.17 14.82 -10.94
C VAL A 218 18.62 14.58 -10.58
N PHE A 219 19.09 13.34 -10.73
CA PHE A 219 20.40 12.89 -10.22
C PHE A 219 21.30 12.25 -11.29
N ASN A 220 20.85 12.11 -12.54
CA ASN A 220 21.68 11.53 -13.58
C ASN A 220 21.25 11.98 -14.99
N ILE A 221 22.22 12.19 -15.87
CA ILE A 221 22.01 12.30 -17.31
C ILE A 221 22.21 10.92 -17.92
N GLN A 222 21.16 10.35 -18.54
CA GLN A 222 21.20 9.05 -19.20
C GLN A 222 21.77 9.17 -20.62
N GLN A 223 21.31 10.19 -21.36
CA GLN A 223 21.78 10.51 -22.70
C GLN A 223 21.76 12.02 -22.93
N ILE A 224 22.73 12.51 -23.71
CA ILE A 224 22.83 13.90 -24.13
C ILE A 224 23.40 13.99 -25.53
N GLN A 225 22.81 14.86 -26.35
CA GLN A 225 23.34 15.23 -27.69
C GLN A 225 23.56 16.73 -27.73
N GLY A 226 24.67 17.13 -28.38
CA GLY A 226 25.02 18.55 -28.55
C GLY A 226 25.92 19.10 -27.43
N LYS A 227 26.26 18.28 -26.42
CA LYS A 227 27.21 18.66 -25.38
C LYS A 227 27.99 17.43 -24.89
N THR A 228 29.27 17.61 -24.59
CA THR A 228 30.09 16.59 -23.94
C THR A 228 30.29 16.97 -22.48
N LEU A 229 30.17 16.03 -21.60
CA LEU A 229 30.42 16.13 -20.15
C LEU A 229 31.42 15.05 -19.77
N HIS A 230 32.30 15.36 -18.82
CA HIS A 230 33.40 14.46 -18.43
C HIS A 230 33.23 13.88 -17.04
N SER A 231 32.42 14.52 -16.19
CA SER A 231 32.24 14.04 -14.82
C SER A 231 30.78 14.14 -14.35
N HIS A 232 30.48 13.38 -13.33
CA HIS A 232 29.16 13.38 -12.69
C HIS A 232 28.87 14.73 -12.03
N LYS A 233 29.84 15.29 -11.34
CA LYS A 233 29.71 16.61 -10.73
C LYS A 233 29.42 17.68 -11.78
N GLU A 234 30.14 17.68 -12.89
CA GLU A 234 29.86 18.58 -14.04
C GLU A 234 28.43 18.37 -14.57
N SER A 235 27.94 17.11 -14.62
CA SER A 235 26.59 16.82 -15.09
C SER A 235 25.52 17.36 -14.13
N LEU A 236 25.72 17.28 -12.83
CA LEU A 236 24.79 17.83 -11.82
C LEU A 236 24.76 19.36 -11.86
N ASP A 237 25.93 20.01 -11.97
CA ASP A 237 26.04 21.47 -12.13
C ASP A 237 25.34 21.93 -13.40
N TYR A 238 25.44 21.14 -14.49
CA TYR A 238 24.76 21.45 -15.76
C TYR A 238 23.24 21.24 -15.65
N LEU A 239 22.76 20.22 -14.95
CA LEU A 239 21.34 20.01 -14.67
C LEU A 239 20.75 21.18 -13.87
N LYS A 240 21.44 21.68 -12.86
CA LYS A 240 21.05 22.92 -12.14
C LYS A 240 20.96 24.11 -13.08
N TYR A 241 21.94 24.28 -13.98
CA TYR A 241 21.93 25.35 -14.97
C TYR A 241 20.74 25.21 -15.92
N LEU A 242 20.39 24.00 -16.37
CA LEU A 242 19.24 23.78 -17.25
C LEU A 242 17.89 24.06 -16.59
N GLY A 243 17.84 24.13 -15.24
CA GLY A 243 16.64 24.43 -14.48
C GLY A 243 16.01 23.20 -13.79
N PHE A 244 16.70 22.07 -13.74
CA PHE A 244 16.25 20.93 -12.97
C PHE A 244 16.50 21.11 -11.48
N HIS A 245 15.63 20.53 -10.67
CA HIS A 245 15.83 20.41 -9.24
C HIS A 245 16.79 19.24 -8.98
N THR A 246 17.93 19.53 -8.41
CA THR A 246 18.95 18.55 -7.96
C THR A 246 19.15 18.73 -6.47
N VAL A 247 19.78 17.77 -5.79
CA VAL A 247 20.21 17.98 -4.42
C VAL A 247 21.12 19.21 -4.32
N ASP A 248 21.05 19.92 -3.18
CA ASP A 248 21.74 21.21 -3.04
C ASP A 248 23.25 21.04 -2.96
N ASP A 249 23.72 20.03 -2.24
CA ASP A 249 25.14 19.72 -2.11
C ASP A 249 25.43 18.28 -2.58
N PHE A 250 26.52 18.14 -3.35
CA PHE A 250 27.03 16.87 -3.85
C PHE A 250 28.56 16.91 -3.84
N PRO A 251 29.17 16.76 -2.67
CA PRO A 251 30.59 16.84 -2.52
C PRO A 251 31.31 15.74 -3.28
N CYS A 252 32.51 16.06 -3.78
CA CYS A 252 33.35 15.13 -4.55
C CYS A 252 34.72 14.95 -3.87
N TYR A 253 35.01 13.75 -3.45
CA TYR A 253 36.20 13.40 -2.65
C TYR A 253 37.11 12.44 -3.40
N ALA A 254 38.43 12.64 -3.27
CA ALA A 254 39.47 11.67 -3.64
C ALA A 254 39.87 10.75 -2.47
N ASP A 255 39.64 11.23 -1.25
CA ASP A 255 39.89 10.50 -0.02
C ASP A 255 38.64 9.77 0.42
N PHE A 256 38.71 8.44 0.49
CA PHE A 256 37.53 7.60 0.81
C PHE A 256 37.11 7.72 2.29
N ASP A 257 37.99 8.12 3.19
CA ASP A 257 37.59 8.40 4.57
C ASP A 257 36.65 9.59 4.64
N LYS A 258 36.83 10.62 3.81
CA LYS A 258 35.91 11.74 3.67
C LYS A 258 34.58 11.34 3.05
N VAL A 259 34.56 10.34 2.16
CA VAL A 259 33.31 9.74 1.65
C VAL A 259 32.52 9.11 2.79
N LEU A 260 33.20 8.39 3.70
CA LEU A 260 32.55 7.78 4.86
C LEU A 260 32.03 8.83 5.85
N ASP A 261 32.81 9.90 6.10
CA ASP A 261 32.39 11.02 6.95
C ASP A 261 31.11 11.69 6.39
N GLU A 262 31.06 11.90 5.06
CA GLU A 262 29.89 12.48 4.39
C GLU A 262 28.66 11.58 4.50
N ILE A 263 28.84 10.26 4.32
CA ILE A 263 27.73 9.30 4.50
C ILE A 263 27.18 9.38 5.92
N HIS A 264 28.05 9.50 6.93
CA HIS A 264 27.63 9.67 8.32
C HIS A 264 26.89 10.98 8.53
N ALA A 265 27.39 12.09 7.99
CA ALA A 265 26.75 13.40 8.10
C ALA A 265 25.35 13.41 7.47
N ILE A 266 25.18 12.81 6.28
CA ILE A 266 23.85 12.64 5.65
C ILE A 266 22.93 11.81 6.56
N GLY A 267 23.45 10.74 7.18
CA GLY A 267 22.68 9.90 8.09
C GLY A 267 22.23 10.61 9.36
N GLU A 268 23.07 11.48 9.92
CA GLU A 268 22.72 12.29 11.10
C GLU A 268 21.66 13.35 10.80
N CYS A 269 21.71 13.96 9.60
CA CYS A 269 20.76 15.01 9.20
C CYS A 269 19.45 14.45 8.60
N ARG A 270 19.31 13.12 8.39
CA ARG A 270 18.14 12.56 7.68
C ARG A 270 16.80 12.92 8.30
N GLY A 271 16.75 13.07 9.63
CA GLY A 271 15.54 13.45 10.35
C GLY A 271 15.11 14.90 10.18
N ASP A 272 16.01 15.77 9.70
CA ASP A 272 15.77 17.21 9.50
C ASP A 272 15.40 17.55 8.05
N LEU A 273 15.46 16.55 7.14
CA LEU A 273 15.09 16.73 5.74
C LEU A 273 13.55 16.83 5.60
N GLU A 274 13.09 17.60 4.62
CA GLU A 274 11.66 17.67 4.28
C GLU A 274 11.17 16.47 3.44
N TYR A 275 12.02 15.47 3.21
CA TYR A 275 11.78 14.28 2.42
C TYR A 275 12.53 13.08 2.99
N ASP A 276 12.05 11.89 2.69
CA ASP A 276 12.69 10.65 3.17
C ASP A 276 13.90 10.26 2.32
N ILE A 277 14.91 9.73 2.98
CA ILE A 277 16.06 9.07 2.37
C ILE A 277 16.26 7.69 3.02
N ASP A 278 16.55 6.68 2.23
CA ASP A 278 16.82 5.31 2.69
C ASP A 278 18.32 4.97 2.72
N GLY A 279 19.17 5.93 2.34
CA GLY A 279 20.60 5.70 2.25
C GLY A 279 21.38 6.90 1.71
N ALA A 280 22.60 6.62 1.29
CA ALA A 280 23.46 7.50 0.51
C ALA A 280 23.99 6.76 -0.72
N VAL A 281 24.17 7.45 -1.84
CA VAL A 281 24.73 6.90 -3.08
C VAL A 281 26.12 7.44 -3.32
N ILE A 282 27.06 6.54 -3.51
CA ILE A 282 28.44 6.84 -3.85
C ILE A 282 28.64 6.52 -5.33
N LYS A 283 29.14 7.46 -6.12
CA LYS A 283 29.38 7.31 -7.54
C LYS A 283 30.78 7.74 -7.90
N VAL A 284 31.49 6.96 -8.73
CA VAL A 284 32.74 7.41 -9.34
C VAL A 284 32.45 8.63 -10.19
N ASP A 285 33.22 9.72 -10.04
CA ASP A 285 32.94 11.01 -10.69
C ASP A 285 33.23 10.98 -12.21
N ASP A 286 34.39 10.48 -12.60
CA ASP A 286 34.90 10.48 -13.98
C ASP A 286 34.17 9.49 -14.88
N PHE A 287 33.66 9.95 -16.02
CA PHE A 287 32.87 9.13 -16.94
C PHE A 287 33.70 8.12 -17.73
N ASP A 288 34.97 8.43 -18.05
CA ASP A 288 35.86 7.50 -18.74
C ASP A 288 36.20 6.33 -17.79
N GLN A 289 36.41 6.62 -16.50
CA GLN A 289 36.61 5.58 -15.48
C GLN A 289 35.34 4.71 -15.32
N ARG A 290 34.13 5.28 -15.41
CA ARG A 290 32.88 4.50 -15.39
C ARG A 290 32.79 3.52 -16.56
N GLN A 291 33.24 3.92 -17.74
CA GLN A 291 33.27 3.02 -18.91
C GLN A 291 34.23 1.84 -18.68
N VAL A 292 35.40 2.08 -18.07
CA VAL A 292 36.35 1.02 -17.73
C VAL A 292 35.77 0.05 -16.70
N LEU A 293 35.10 0.56 -15.68
CA LEU A 293 34.47 -0.25 -14.62
C LEU A 293 33.28 -1.07 -15.14
N GLY A 294 32.47 -0.48 -16.04
CA GLY A 294 31.32 -1.13 -16.64
C GLY A 294 30.20 -1.48 -15.65
N SER A 295 29.32 -2.39 -16.08
CA SER A 295 28.16 -2.85 -15.31
C SER A 295 28.10 -4.36 -15.26
N THR A 296 27.36 -4.89 -14.28
CA THR A 296 26.88 -6.27 -14.24
C THR A 296 25.56 -6.38 -14.98
N ALA A 297 24.93 -7.55 -14.99
CA ALA A 297 23.59 -7.71 -15.55
C ALA A 297 22.51 -6.92 -14.78
N LYS A 298 22.78 -6.50 -13.53
CA LYS A 298 21.78 -5.89 -12.64
C LYS A 298 22.15 -4.46 -12.20
N PHE A 299 23.41 -4.18 -11.96
CA PHE A 299 23.87 -2.91 -11.40
C PHE A 299 25.25 -2.47 -11.94
N PRO A 300 25.53 -1.14 -11.94
CA PRO A 300 26.81 -0.58 -12.33
C PRO A 300 27.89 -0.90 -11.30
N LYS A 301 29.14 -1.12 -11.74
CA LYS A 301 30.28 -1.32 -10.86
C LYS A 301 30.89 -0.01 -10.33
N TRP A 302 30.50 1.11 -10.90
CA TRP A 302 31.01 2.45 -10.58
C TRP A 302 30.14 3.20 -9.56
N ALA A 303 29.06 2.56 -9.06
CA ALA A 303 28.19 3.14 -8.04
C ALA A 303 27.76 2.07 -7.02
N ILE A 304 27.51 2.52 -5.79
CA ILE A 304 27.02 1.70 -4.69
C ILE A 304 26.08 2.54 -3.82
N ALA A 305 25.04 1.94 -3.28
CA ALA A 305 24.14 2.56 -2.32
C ALA A 305 24.43 2.05 -0.92
N PHE A 306 24.71 2.96 0.01
CA PHE A 306 24.79 2.62 1.44
C PHE A 306 23.39 2.77 2.04
N LYS A 307 22.88 1.73 2.66
CA LYS A 307 21.60 1.70 3.34
C LYS A 307 21.75 1.97 4.83
N TYR A 308 21.03 2.98 5.32
CA TYR A 308 21.01 3.23 6.76
C TYR A 308 20.15 2.18 7.46
N PRO A 309 20.58 1.73 8.67
CA PRO A 309 19.67 0.96 9.51
C PRO A 309 18.45 1.82 9.89
N PRO A 310 17.28 1.19 10.14
CA PRO A 310 16.15 1.89 10.71
C PRO A 310 16.56 2.68 11.96
N GLU A 311 16.02 3.88 12.11
CA GLU A 311 16.30 4.68 13.30
C GLU A 311 15.65 4.05 14.52
N GLU A 312 16.44 3.81 15.55
CA GLU A 312 16.02 3.26 16.83
C GLU A 312 16.36 4.24 17.94
N LYS A 313 15.41 4.45 18.88
CA LYS A 313 15.60 5.32 20.04
C LYS A 313 15.15 4.60 21.31
N GLU A 314 15.86 4.87 22.39
CA GLU A 314 15.42 4.45 23.72
C GLU A 314 14.50 5.49 24.35
N THR A 315 13.42 5.02 24.94
CA THR A 315 12.48 5.86 25.69
C THR A 315 11.86 5.09 26.83
N LYS A 316 11.26 5.81 27.80
CA LYS A 316 10.63 5.20 28.96
C LYS A 316 9.18 4.84 28.66
N LEU A 317 8.80 3.61 29.00
CA LEU A 317 7.42 3.14 28.97
C LEU A 317 6.69 3.63 30.21
N LEU A 318 5.79 4.61 30.04
CA LEU A 318 5.06 5.26 31.10
C LEU A 318 3.82 4.47 31.51
N ASP A 319 3.09 3.93 30.53
CA ASP A 319 1.85 3.17 30.73
C ASP A 319 1.56 2.26 29.54
N ILE A 320 0.59 1.34 29.69
CA ILE A 320 0.06 0.48 28.63
C ILE A 320 -1.47 0.65 28.60
N GLU A 321 -1.97 1.27 27.54
CA GLU A 321 -3.39 1.41 27.30
C GLU A 321 -3.94 0.23 26.52
N ILE A 322 -5.10 -0.28 26.94
CA ILE A 322 -5.81 -1.37 26.28
C ILE A 322 -7.05 -0.83 25.57
N ALA A 323 -7.02 -0.83 24.24
CA ALA A 323 -8.19 -0.51 23.44
C ALA A 323 -9.01 -1.76 23.10
N VAL A 324 -10.33 -1.62 23.03
CA VAL A 324 -11.25 -2.70 22.62
C VAL A 324 -11.68 -2.44 21.18
N GLY A 325 -11.30 -3.36 20.29
CA GLY A 325 -11.66 -3.31 18.87
C GLY A 325 -13.11 -3.71 18.61
N ARG A 326 -13.54 -3.54 17.36
CA ARG A 326 -14.90 -3.87 16.90
C ARG A 326 -15.33 -5.32 17.18
N THR A 327 -14.41 -6.26 17.04
CA THR A 327 -14.62 -7.69 17.30
C THR A 327 -14.31 -8.08 18.74
N GLY A 328 -14.23 -7.12 19.66
CA GLY A 328 -13.89 -7.35 21.07
C GLY A 328 -12.40 -7.53 21.35
N VAL A 329 -11.52 -7.59 20.35
CA VAL A 329 -10.07 -7.78 20.53
C VAL A 329 -9.49 -6.66 21.37
N LEU A 330 -8.74 -7.04 22.42
CA LEU A 330 -7.97 -6.13 23.25
C LEU A 330 -6.62 -5.85 22.55
N THR A 331 -6.38 -4.60 22.24
CA THR A 331 -5.14 -4.16 21.55
C THR A 331 -4.33 -3.27 22.48
N PRO A 332 -3.09 -3.68 22.84
CA PRO A 332 -2.23 -2.90 23.72
C PRO A 332 -1.48 -1.83 22.95
N THR A 333 -1.38 -0.65 23.54
CA THR A 333 -0.58 0.49 23.05
C THR A 333 0.31 0.99 24.17
N ALA A 334 1.63 1.04 23.93
CA ALA A 334 2.57 1.66 24.85
C ALA A 334 2.37 3.17 24.86
N VAL A 335 2.30 3.77 26.04
CA VAL A 335 2.41 5.21 26.28
C VAL A 335 3.83 5.49 26.71
N LEU A 336 4.53 6.31 25.95
CA LEU A 336 5.96 6.54 26.06
C LEU A 336 6.28 7.96 26.52
N GLU A 337 7.40 8.13 27.20
CA GLU A 337 8.02 9.44 27.27
C GLU A 337 8.32 9.89 25.82
N SER A 338 7.92 11.13 25.50
CA SER A 338 8.03 11.63 24.12
C SER A 338 9.47 11.61 23.63
N VAL A 339 9.70 10.98 22.48
CA VAL A 339 11.02 10.88 21.85
C VAL A 339 10.93 11.31 20.39
N HIS A 340 11.95 12.02 19.90
CA HIS A 340 12.02 12.37 18.49
C HIS A 340 12.61 11.20 17.71
N LEU A 341 11.87 10.70 16.72
CA LEU A 341 12.22 9.49 15.96
C LEU A 341 11.79 9.67 14.49
N ALA A 342 12.76 9.59 13.59
CA ALA A 342 12.54 9.72 12.14
C ALA A 342 11.63 10.92 11.81
N GLY A 343 12.08 12.14 12.20
CA GLY A 343 11.43 13.40 11.87
C GLY A 343 10.11 13.72 12.61
N THR A 344 9.61 12.84 13.50
CA THR A 344 8.38 13.11 14.27
C THR A 344 8.55 12.81 15.75
N THR A 345 7.69 13.42 16.58
CA THR A 345 7.64 13.12 18.02
C THR A 345 6.72 11.93 18.27
N VAL A 346 7.29 10.86 18.80
CA VAL A 346 6.60 9.62 19.14
C VAL A 346 6.34 9.59 20.64
N SER A 347 5.08 9.41 21.02
CA SER A 347 4.62 9.23 22.43
C SER A 347 3.80 7.96 22.61
N ARG A 348 3.55 7.22 21.53
CA ARG A 348 2.77 5.97 21.53
C ARG A 348 3.38 4.97 20.56
N ALA A 349 3.39 3.68 20.92
CA ALA A 349 3.89 2.60 20.07
C ALA A 349 3.03 1.35 20.20
N THR A 350 2.94 0.54 19.14
CA THR A 350 2.20 -0.73 19.23
C THR A 350 2.96 -1.76 20.06
N LEU A 351 2.18 -2.59 20.79
CA LEU A 351 2.65 -3.75 21.52
C LEU A 351 2.02 -5.05 20.98
N HIS A 352 1.33 -4.98 19.85
CA HIS A 352 0.71 -6.07 19.11
C HIS A 352 -0.31 -6.87 19.94
N ASN A 353 0.13 -7.73 20.89
CA ASN A 353 -0.72 -8.59 21.71
C ASN A 353 -0.03 -8.99 23.03
N GLN A 354 -0.71 -9.78 23.86
CA GLN A 354 -0.16 -10.26 25.14
C GLN A 354 1.06 -11.16 24.96
N ASP A 355 1.10 -11.98 23.92
CA ASP A 355 2.22 -12.91 23.69
C ASP A 355 3.50 -12.15 23.41
N PHE A 356 3.42 -11.09 22.60
CA PHE A 356 4.54 -10.19 22.33
C PHE A 356 5.06 -9.53 23.61
N ILE A 357 4.16 -9.03 24.46
CA ILE A 357 4.52 -8.43 25.76
C ILE A 357 5.24 -9.44 26.64
N THR A 358 4.72 -10.67 26.70
CA THR A 358 5.28 -11.76 27.52
C THR A 358 6.64 -12.21 26.98
N GLU A 359 6.76 -12.41 25.67
CA GLU A 359 8.02 -12.81 25.00
C GLU A 359 9.14 -11.79 25.23
N LYS A 360 8.82 -10.50 25.17
CA LYS A 360 9.77 -9.40 25.36
C LYS A 360 9.97 -9.03 26.84
N GLY A 361 9.14 -9.56 27.74
CA GLY A 361 9.21 -9.27 29.17
C GLY A 361 8.87 -7.82 29.52
N ILE A 362 7.99 -7.17 28.74
CA ILE A 362 7.71 -5.74 28.84
C ILE A 362 6.90 -5.42 30.09
N ALA A 363 7.36 -4.41 30.86
CA ALA A 363 6.71 -3.92 32.06
C ALA A 363 6.63 -2.39 32.06
N ILE A 364 5.57 -1.84 32.69
CA ILE A 364 5.45 -0.39 32.89
C ILE A 364 6.66 0.11 33.72
N GLY A 365 7.29 1.20 33.27
CA GLY A 365 8.48 1.77 33.88
C GLY A 365 9.79 1.28 33.27
N ASP A 366 9.75 0.34 32.32
CA ASP A 366 10.93 -0.11 31.57
C ASP A 366 11.46 1.00 30.63
N THR A 367 12.74 0.92 30.29
CA THR A 367 13.30 1.62 29.14
C THR A 367 13.24 0.67 27.96
N VAL A 368 12.61 1.12 26.89
CA VAL A 368 12.35 0.32 25.68
C VAL A 368 12.98 0.97 24.45
N THR A 369 13.46 0.15 23.54
CA THR A 369 13.83 0.62 22.20
C THR A 369 12.60 0.66 21.33
N VAL A 370 12.40 1.78 20.64
CA VAL A 370 11.31 1.99 19.69
C VAL A 370 11.86 2.32 18.32
N ARG A 371 11.17 1.88 17.28
CA ARG A 371 11.39 2.26 15.88
C ARG A 371 10.05 2.49 15.20
N LYS A 372 10.07 3.02 13.99
CA LYS A 372 8.89 3.06 13.12
C LYS A 372 8.91 1.85 12.19
N ALA A 373 7.92 0.97 12.30
CA ALA A 373 7.67 -0.10 11.35
C ALA A 373 7.18 0.49 10.02
N GLY A 374 7.89 0.19 8.92
CA GLY A 374 7.59 0.75 7.60
C GLY A 374 7.63 2.27 7.58
N ASP A 375 8.54 2.87 8.35
CA ASP A 375 8.74 4.31 8.55
C ASP A 375 7.53 5.10 9.08
N ILE A 376 6.47 4.43 9.55
CA ILE A 376 5.23 5.08 9.97
C ILE A 376 4.77 4.69 11.36
N ILE A 377 4.58 3.38 11.62
CA ILE A 377 3.93 2.90 12.85
C ILE A 377 4.99 2.67 13.92
N PRO A 378 5.02 3.49 15.00
CA PRO A 378 5.94 3.23 16.08
C PRO A 378 5.63 1.87 16.73
N GLU A 379 6.66 1.06 16.92
CA GLU A 379 6.60 -0.23 17.62
C GLU A 379 7.71 -0.33 18.67
N VAL A 380 7.44 -1.08 19.72
CA VAL A 380 8.45 -1.44 20.72
C VAL A 380 9.21 -2.66 20.23
N LEU A 381 10.55 -2.58 20.16
CA LEU A 381 11.40 -3.70 19.72
C LEU A 381 11.80 -4.62 20.87
N CYS A 382 12.33 -4.03 21.92
CA CYS A 382 12.85 -4.77 23.07
C CYS A 382 12.92 -3.88 24.31
N VAL A 383 13.12 -4.50 25.45
CA VAL A 383 13.45 -3.84 26.73
C VAL A 383 14.97 -3.76 26.83
N THR A 384 15.50 -2.55 27.02
CA THR A 384 16.93 -2.33 27.23
C THR A 384 17.28 -2.23 28.71
N LYS A 385 16.32 -1.76 29.54
CA LYS A 385 16.49 -1.69 30.99
C LYS A 385 15.17 -1.88 31.70
N HIS A 386 15.11 -2.88 32.60
CA HIS A 386 13.93 -3.12 33.42
C HIS A 386 13.76 -2.06 34.52
N GLY A 387 12.51 -1.59 34.70
CA GLY A 387 12.14 -0.64 35.74
C GLY A 387 11.84 -1.28 37.10
N GLY A 388 11.89 -2.62 37.19
CA GLY A 388 11.65 -3.38 38.43
C GLY A 388 10.21 -3.82 38.64
N ASN A 389 9.30 -3.49 37.76
CA ASN A 389 7.91 -3.99 37.79
C ASN A 389 7.81 -5.39 37.15
N PRO A 390 6.79 -6.19 37.51
CA PRO A 390 6.53 -7.44 36.82
C PRO A 390 6.07 -7.21 35.37
N CYS A 391 6.30 -8.22 34.52
CA CYS A 391 5.81 -8.21 33.13
C CYS A 391 4.31 -7.91 33.10
N TYR A 392 3.92 -7.01 32.20
CA TYR A 392 2.54 -6.58 32.07
C TYR A 392 1.64 -7.71 31.61
N THR A 393 0.49 -7.82 32.28
CA THR A 393 -0.53 -8.82 31.95
C THR A 393 -1.84 -8.10 31.69
N PHE A 394 -2.56 -8.50 30.64
CA PHE A 394 -3.87 -7.95 30.33
C PHE A 394 -4.85 -8.10 31.50
N PRO A 395 -5.75 -7.14 31.68
CA PRO A 395 -6.80 -7.27 32.69
C PRO A 395 -7.68 -8.49 32.38
N ALA A 396 -8.10 -9.20 33.45
CA ALA A 396 -9.02 -10.33 33.32
C ALA A 396 -10.45 -9.91 32.91
N VAL A 397 -10.71 -8.60 32.93
CA VAL A 397 -12.01 -8.01 32.58
C VAL A 397 -11.83 -6.93 31.52
N CYS A 398 -12.83 -6.77 30.69
CA CYS A 398 -12.86 -5.74 29.65
C CYS A 398 -12.79 -4.32 30.28
N PRO A 399 -11.86 -3.47 29.86
CA PRO A 399 -11.73 -2.12 30.42
C PRO A 399 -12.94 -1.21 30.13
N SER A 400 -13.76 -1.55 29.14
CA SER A 400 -14.93 -0.75 28.75
C SER A 400 -16.22 -1.19 29.47
N CYS A 401 -16.47 -2.50 29.63
CA CYS A 401 -17.75 -2.99 30.15
C CYS A 401 -17.63 -3.86 31.41
N GLY A 402 -16.43 -4.17 31.89
CA GLY A 402 -16.20 -5.02 33.07
C GLY A 402 -16.47 -6.52 32.87
N ALA A 403 -16.95 -6.98 31.74
CA ALA A 403 -17.18 -8.40 31.49
C ALA A 403 -15.85 -9.16 31.39
N ALA A 404 -15.85 -10.45 31.76
CA ALA A 404 -14.67 -11.30 31.61
C ALA A 404 -14.20 -11.35 30.15
N VAL A 405 -12.88 -11.36 29.98
CA VAL A 405 -12.27 -11.53 28.66
C VAL A 405 -11.84 -12.98 28.47
N ILE A 406 -11.87 -13.48 27.25
CA ILE A 406 -11.45 -14.83 26.91
C ILE A 406 -10.34 -14.84 25.88
N ARG A 407 -9.56 -15.92 25.87
CA ARG A 407 -8.62 -16.26 24.82
C ARG A 407 -9.07 -17.58 24.20
N GLU A 408 -9.26 -17.57 22.86
CA GLU A 408 -9.54 -18.80 22.11
C GLU A 408 -8.25 -19.63 21.98
N GLU A 409 -8.36 -20.99 22.03
CA GLU A 409 -7.19 -21.89 22.15
C GLU A 409 -6.16 -21.71 21.02
N ASP A 410 -6.58 -21.37 19.81
CA ASP A 410 -5.71 -21.24 18.64
C ASP A 410 -5.43 -19.77 18.23
N GLU A 411 -5.82 -18.78 19.06
CA GLU A 411 -5.63 -17.37 18.75
C GLU A 411 -4.73 -16.65 19.77
N ALA A 412 -3.87 -15.76 19.27
CA ALA A 412 -3.12 -14.82 20.11
C ALA A 412 -4.00 -13.70 20.68
N ALA A 413 -5.22 -13.55 20.18
CA ALA A 413 -6.12 -12.45 20.54
C ALA A 413 -6.90 -12.77 21.83
N ILE A 414 -6.88 -11.81 22.76
CA ILE A 414 -7.74 -11.80 23.95
C ILE A 414 -8.94 -10.91 23.63
N ARG A 415 -10.18 -11.34 23.96
CA ARG A 415 -11.42 -10.69 23.53
C ARG A 415 -12.41 -10.46 24.66
N CYS A 416 -13.09 -9.32 24.58
CA CYS A 416 -14.35 -9.11 25.27
C CYS A 416 -15.48 -9.78 24.47
N VAL A 417 -16.22 -10.68 25.11
CA VAL A 417 -17.33 -11.43 24.50
C VAL A 417 -18.69 -10.81 24.77
N ASN A 418 -18.76 -9.71 25.50
CA ASN A 418 -20.02 -9.04 25.79
C ASN A 418 -20.54 -8.31 24.54
N PRO A 419 -21.67 -8.71 23.94
CA PRO A 419 -22.24 -8.05 22.76
C PRO A 419 -22.73 -6.63 23.05
N GLU A 420 -23.00 -6.29 24.31
CA GLU A 420 -23.44 -4.97 24.76
C GLU A 420 -22.26 -4.08 25.21
N CYS A 421 -21.04 -4.45 24.87
CA CYS A 421 -19.87 -3.65 25.23
C CYS A 421 -19.90 -2.29 24.54
N PRO A 422 -19.86 -1.14 25.30
CA PRO A 422 -19.94 0.20 24.71
C PRO A 422 -18.85 0.49 23.69
N ALA A 423 -17.62 0.00 23.92
CA ALA A 423 -16.52 0.18 22.98
C ALA A 423 -16.76 -0.60 21.67
N GLN A 424 -17.32 -1.81 21.72
CA GLN A 424 -17.69 -2.57 20.54
C GLN A 424 -18.85 -1.89 19.81
N LEU A 425 -19.87 -1.43 20.52
CA LEU A 425 -21.00 -0.68 19.95
C LEU A 425 -20.51 0.52 19.15
N LEU A 426 -19.68 1.39 19.76
CA LEU A 426 -19.14 2.57 19.10
C LEU A 426 -18.39 2.21 17.80
N ARG A 427 -17.50 1.20 17.86
CA ARG A 427 -16.72 0.76 16.71
C ARG A 427 -17.60 0.12 15.62
N ASN A 428 -18.63 -0.62 15.99
CA ASN A 428 -19.60 -1.21 15.07
C ASN A 428 -20.42 -0.11 14.36
N LEU A 429 -20.87 0.92 15.05
CA LEU A 429 -21.59 2.05 14.47
C LEU A 429 -20.71 2.85 13.50
N ILE A 430 -19.45 3.12 13.87
CA ILE A 430 -18.47 3.77 12.99
C ILE A 430 -18.26 2.94 11.71
N HIS A 431 -18.08 1.63 11.85
CA HIS A 431 -17.97 0.74 10.70
C HIS A 431 -19.22 0.73 9.85
N PHE A 432 -20.40 0.65 10.45
CA PHE A 432 -21.69 0.64 9.75
C PHE A 432 -21.88 1.89 8.89
N CYS A 433 -21.51 3.07 9.41
CA CYS A 433 -21.64 4.34 8.68
C CYS A 433 -20.52 4.58 7.65
N SER A 434 -19.45 3.80 7.67
CA SER A 434 -18.26 4.02 6.83
C SER A 434 -18.57 3.97 5.32
N ARG A 435 -17.71 4.61 4.51
CA ARG A 435 -17.84 4.71 3.05
C ARG A 435 -17.99 3.36 2.36
N ASP A 436 -17.25 2.34 2.78
CA ASP A 436 -17.28 1.02 2.18
C ASP A 436 -18.51 0.20 2.63
N ALA A 437 -19.13 0.59 3.75
CA ALA A 437 -20.35 0.00 4.31
C ALA A 437 -21.60 0.77 3.83
N MET A 438 -22.36 1.37 4.74
CA MET A 438 -23.61 2.07 4.37
C MET A 438 -23.39 3.51 3.86
N ASP A 439 -22.15 4.02 3.83
CA ASP A 439 -21.75 5.31 3.25
C ASP A 439 -22.63 6.49 3.70
N ILE A 440 -22.73 6.64 5.02
CA ILE A 440 -23.53 7.71 5.62
C ILE A 440 -22.65 8.92 5.87
N GLU A 441 -22.61 9.82 4.89
CA GLU A 441 -21.85 11.07 4.97
C GLU A 441 -22.31 11.94 6.15
N GLY A 442 -21.37 12.55 6.85
CA GLY A 442 -21.66 13.37 8.02
C GLY A 442 -21.72 12.59 9.34
N LEU A 443 -21.75 11.26 9.36
CA LEU A 443 -21.62 10.43 10.55
C LEU A 443 -20.17 9.89 10.71
N GLY A 444 -19.23 10.81 10.94
CA GLY A 444 -17.85 10.47 11.28
C GLY A 444 -17.70 9.98 12.74
N PRO A 445 -16.52 9.42 13.10
CA PRO A 445 -16.26 8.82 14.43
C PRO A 445 -16.64 9.73 15.60
N ALA A 446 -16.23 11.00 15.57
CA ALA A 446 -16.51 11.98 16.64
C ALA A 446 -18.01 12.25 16.78
N ILE A 447 -18.75 12.34 15.67
CA ILE A 447 -20.20 12.60 15.69
C ILE A 447 -20.97 11.39 16.21
N ILE A 448 -20.58 10.19 15.79
CA ILE A 448 -21.17 8.94 16.30
C ILE A 448 -20.92 8.81 17.80
N GLU A 449 -19.71 9.13 18.27
CA GLU A 449 -19.39 9.13 19.69
C GLU A 449 -20.27 10.11 20.47
N THR A 450 -20.43 11.34 19.98
CA THR A 450 -21.36 12.33 20.57
C THR A 450 -22.79 11.79 20.66
N PHE A 451 -23.29 11.15 19.60
CA PHE A 451 -24.64 10.60 19.56
C PHE A 451 -24.82 9.38 20.48
N VAL A 452 -23.79 8.56 20.63
CA VAL A 452 -23.78 7.45 21.60
C VAL A 452 -23.80 7.99 23.02
N GLN A 453 -22.96 8.99 23.35
CA GLN A 453 -22.92 9.65 24.67
C GLN A 453 -24.22 10.36 25.02
N ALA A 454 -24.88 10.97 24.04
CA ALA A 454 -26.20 11.57 24.18
C ALA A 454 -27.35 10.54 24.29
N GLY A 455 -27.04 9.23 24.19
CA GLY A 455 -28.04 8.15 24.26
C GLY A 455 -28.93 8.03 23.03
N MET A 456 -28.57 8.69 21.92
CA MET A 456 -29.33 8.70 20.66
C MET A 456 -29.11 7.44 19.84
N LEU A 457 -27.91 6.82 19.97
CA LEU A 457 -27.52 5.61 19.24
C LEU A 457 -27.18 4.49 20.22
N ARG A 458 -27.91 3.38 20.16
CA ARG A 458 -27.69 2.13 20.91
C ARG A 458 -27.59 0.92 19.99
N SER A 459 -28.03 1.08 18.73
CA SER A 459 -27.94 0.08 17.67
C SER A 459 -27.79 0.77 16.32
N ALA A 460 -27.42 0.03 15.27
CA ALA A 460 -27.42 0.55 13.90
C ALA A 460 -28.84 0.89 13.41
N GLY A 461 -29.87 0.28 14.01
CA GLY A 461 -31.28 0.62 13.72
C GLY A 461 -31.68 2.02 14.16
N ASP A 462 -31.06 2.54 15.24
CA ASP A 462 -31.35 3.90 15.73
C ASP A 462 -30.87 4.99 14.78
N ILE A 463 -29.87 4.71 13.93
CA ILE A 463 -29.39 5.64 12.89
C ILE A 463 -30.55 6.09 11.99
N TYR A 464 -31.45 5.17 11.65
CA TYR A 464 -32.62 5.42 10.79
C TYR A 464 -33.82 6.00 11.52
N ARG A 465 -33.69 6.23 12.85
CA ARG A 465 -34.70 6.88 13.72
C ARG A 465 -34.25 8.22 14.23
N LEU A 466 -33.12 8.74 13.75
CA LEU A 466 -32.59 10.06 14.16
C LEU A 466 -33.59 11.17 13.78
N GLU A 467 -33.79 12.12 14.68
CA GLU A 467 -34.70 13.26 14.55
C GLU A 467 -33.90 14.55 14.39
N LYS A 468 -34.30 15.41 13.44
CA LYS A 468 -33.61 16.67 13.12
C LYS A 468 -33.47 17.59 14.33
N GLU A 469 -34.54 17.73 15.09
CA GLU A 469 -34.60 18.60 16.25
C GLU A 469 -33.65 18.16 17.36
N LYS A 470 -33.51 16.84 17.56
CA LYS A 470 -32.59 16.28 18.55
C LYS A 470 -31.12 16.46 18.16
N ILE A 471 -30.80 16.31 16.87
CA ILE A 471 -29.45 16.57 16.37
C ILE A 471 -29.11 18.05 16.48
N ALA A 472 -30.00 18.95 16.05
CA ALA A 472 -29.80 20.38 16.08
C ALA A 472 -29.69 20.98 17.51
N ALA A 473 -30.17 20.25 18.52
CA ALA A 473 -30.05 20.63 19.93
C ALA A 473 -28.69 20.32 20.56
N LEU A 474 -27.85 19.56 19.87
CA LEU A 474 -26.49 19.25 20.36
C LEU A 474 -25.51 20.39 20.03
N ASP A 475 -24.55 20.62 20.94
CA ASP A 475 -23.49 21.61 20.75
C ASP A 475 -22.70 21.31 19.45
N GLY A 476 -22.49 22.35 18.64
CA GLY A 476 -21.78 22.26 17.37
C GLY A 476 -22.64 21.88 16.16
N PHE A 477 -23.94 21.59 16.35
CA PHE A 477 -24.87 21.29 15.25
C PHE A 477 -25.83 22.45 14.99
N GLN A 478 -26.23 22.56 13.74
CA GLN A 478 -27.25 23.51 13.26
C GLN A 478 -28.27 22.76 12.40
N GLU A 479 -29.42 23.40 12.10
CA GLU A 479 -30.46 22.78 11.27
C GLU A 479 -29.96 22.28 9.91
N THR A 480 -28.99 22.99 9.31
CA THR A 480 -28.42 22.60 8.00
C THR A 480 -27.58 21.33 8.12
N SER A 481 -26.70 21.24 9.12
CA SER A 481 -25.88 20.04 9.35
C SER A 481 -26.73 18.83 9.73
N ALA A 482 -27.74 19.03 10.59
CA ALA A 482 -28.71 17.99 10.92
C ALA A 482 -29.48 17.50 9.69
N GLY A 483 -29.92 18.43 8.81
CA GLY A 483 -30.59 18.11 7.56
C GLY A 483 -29.72 17.31 6.60
N ASN A 484 -28.44 17.63 6.46
CA ASN A 484 -27.50 16.91 5.60
C ASN A 484 -27.26 15.47 6.10
N ILE A 485 -27.10 15.28 7.42
CA ILE A 485 -26.97 13.95 8.02
C ILE A 485 -28.19 13.10 7.70
N LEU A 486 -29.41 13.62 7.95
CA LEU A 486 -30.65 12.86 7.67
C LEU A 486 -30.83 12.55 6.19
N ALA A 487 -30.48 13.48 5.29
CA ALA A 487 -30.49 13.21 3.85
C ALA A 487 -29.54 12.08 3.46
N SER A 488 -28.37 12.02 4.08
CA SER A 488 -27.40 10.94 3.86
C SER A 488 -27.90 9.60 4.44
N VAL A 489 -28.51 9.62 5.63
CA VAL A 489 -29.17 8.43 6.21
C VAL A 489 -30.26 7.91 5.29
N GLU A 490 -31.12 8.78 4.75
CA GLU A 490 -32.19 8.38 3.82
C GLU A 490 -31.61 7.77 2.53
N LYS A 491 -30.62 8.41 1.93
CA LYS A 491 -29.90 7.91 0.75
C LYS A 491 -29.30 6.51 0.98
N SER A 492 -28.76 6.26 2.18
CA SER A 492 -28.11 5.00 2.51
C SER A 492 -29.05 3.80 2.48
N LYS A 493 -30.38 3.99 2.63
CA LYS A 493 -31.37 2.92 2.55
C LYS A 493 -31.41 2.23 1.18
N GLU A 494 -30.99 2.94 0.13
CA GLU A 494 -30.96 2.42 -1.24
C GLU A 494 -29.70 1.59 -1.55
N ASN A 495 -28.75 1.48 -0.61
CA ASN A 495 -27.54 0.71 -0.81
C ASN A 495 -27.86 -0.77 -1.03
N ASP A 496 -27.02 -1.43 -1.85
CA ASP A 496 -27.16 -2.85 -2.16
C ASP A 496 -26.98 -3.74 -0.91
N LEU A 497 -27.69 -4.88 -0.88
CA LEU A 497 -27.59 -5.87 0.19
C LEU A 497 -26.16 -6.27 0.53
N SER A 498 -25.25 -6.30 -0.46
CA SER A 498 -23.83 -6.64 -0.25
C SER A 498 -23.13 -5.65 0.69
N ARG A 499 -23.49 -4.37 0.62
CA ARG A 499 -22.95 -3.32 1.49
C ARG A 499 -23.51 -3.45 2.91
N LEU A 500 -24.81 -3.76 3.03
CA LEU A 500 -25.42 -4.04 4.33
C LEU A 500 -24.75 -5.24 5.03
N LEU A 501 -24.52 -6.34 4.31
CA LEU A 501 -23.84 -7.51 4.86
C LEU A 501 -22.43 -7.18 5.37
N PHE A 502 -21.69 -6.34 4.65
CA PHE A 502 -20.41 -5.84 5.12
C PHE A 502 -20.56 -4.92 6.33
N ALA A 503 -21.57 -4.02 6.31
CA ALA A 503 -21.84 -3.07 7.39
C ALA A 503 -22.23 -3.75 8.72
N LEU A 504 -22.90 -4.91 8.68
CA LEU A 504 -23.25 -5.71 9.87
C LEU A 504 -22.01 -6.20 10.60
N GLY A 505 -20.84 -6.22 9.96
CA GLY A 505 -19.57 -6.54 10.59
C GLY A 505 -19.43 -7.98 11.05
N ILE A 506 -20.09 -8.91 10.37
CA ILE A 506 -20.01 -10.36 10.63
C ILE A 506 -18.53 -10.79 10.57
N ARG A 507 -18.09 -11.55 11.56
CA ARG A 507 -16.69 -12.01 11.65
C ARG A 507 -16.31 -12.77 10.36
N HIS A 508 -15.11 -12.55 9.85
CA HIS A 508 -14.57 -13.13 8.61
C HIS A 508 -15.28 -12.70 7.31
N ILE A 509 -16.33 -11.87 7.37
CA ILE A 509 -17.06 -11.40 6.20
C ILE A 509 -16.65 -9.97 5.87
N GLY A 510 -15.76 -9.85 4.88
CA GLY A 510 -15.39 -8.56 4.27
C GLY A 510 -16.31 -8.19 3.11
N ALA A 511 -16.08 -7.04 2.46
CA ALA A 511 -16.89 -6.55 1.35
C ALA A 511 -17.05 -7.56 0.20
N LYS A 512 -15.98 -8.28 -0.16
CA LYS A 512 -16.00 -9.32 -1.19
C LYS A 512 -16.90 -10.50 -0.80
N ALA A 513 -16.80 -11.00 0.43
CA ALA A 513 -17.61 -12.10 0.92
C ALA A 513 -19.08 -11.67 1.05
N GLY A 514 -19.37 -10.43 1.52
CA GLY A 514 -20.70 -9.87 1.55
C GLY A 514 -21.35 -9.82 0.15
N LYS A 515 -20.55 -9.43 -0.89
CA LYS A 515 -21.02 -9.45 -2.27
C LYS A 515 -21.35 -10.87 -2.77
N LEU A 516 -20.52 -11.86 -2.46
CA LEU A 516 -20.76 -13.25 -2.85
C LEU A 516 -22.04 -13.81 -2.19
N LEU A 517 -22.26 -13.55 -0.89
CA LEU A 517 -23.49 -13.92 -0.18
C LEU A 517 -24.72 -13.27 -0.81
N ALA A 518 -24.68 -11.94 -1.01
CA ALA A 518 -25.78 -11.20 -1.60
C ALA A 518 -26.15 -11.71 -3.00
N THR A 519 -25.15 -11.98 -3.84
CA THR A 519 -25.36 -12.48 -5.20
C THR A 519 -25.92 -13.91 -5.21
N HIS A 520 -25.42 -14.77 -4.30
CA HIS A 520 -25.84 -16.19 -4.26
C HIS A 520 -27.26 -16.37 -3.73
N PHE A 521 -27.61 -15.71 -2.62
CA PHE A 521 -28.89 -15.88 -1.96
C PHE A 521 -29.97 -14.88 -2.43
N GLY A 522 -29.57 -13.76 -3.00
CA GLY A 522 -30.46 -12.74 -3.58
C GLY A 522 -31.15 -11.83 -2.57
N ASP A 523 -31.50 -12.30 -1.38
CA ASP A 523 -32.13 -11.51 -0.33
C ASP A 523 -31.68 -11.90 1.09
N MET A 524 -31.97 -11.04 2.06
CA MET A 524 -31.56 -11.21 3.45
C MET A 524 -32.26 -12.41 4.12
N ASP A 525 -33.54 -12.66 3.82
CA ASP A 525 -34.33 -13.72 4.46
C ASP A 525 -33.75 -15.12 4.09
N ASN A 526 -33.34 -15.28 2.81
CA ASN A 526 -32.63 -16.47 2.35
C ASN A 526 -31.27 -16.67 3.05
N ILE A 527 -30.50 -15.59 3.24
CA ILE A 527 -29.22 -15.67 3.96
C ILE A 527 -29.43 -16.06 5.42
N MET A 528 -30.41 -15.47 6.09
CA MET A 528 -30.75 -15.76 7.50
C MET A 528 -31.20 -17.20 7.74
N THR A 529 -31.76 -17.86 6.73
CA THR A 529 -32.25 -19.25 6.83
C THR A 529 -31.29 -20.29 6.26
N ALA A 530 -30.22 -19.83 5.58
CA ALA A 530 -29.25 -20.70 4.94
C ALA A 530 -28.46 -21.55 5.96
N THR A 531 -28.23 -22.81 5.62
CA THR A 531 -27.45 -23.72 6.42
C THR A 531 -25.94 -23.48 6.20
N VAL A 532 -25.11 -23.88 7.18
CA VAL A 532 -23.64 -23.83 7.06
C VAL A 532 -23.16 -24.54 5.79
N LYS A 533 -23.78 -25.64 5.39
CA LYS A 533 -23.41 -26.39 4.17
C LYS A 533 -23.70 -25.61 2.89
N GLU A 534 -24.81 -24.91 2.82
CA GLU A 534 -25.19 -24.09 1.66
C GLU A 534 -24.25 -22.90 1.53
N ILE A 535 -23.91 -22.24 2.63
CA ILE A 535 -22.97 -21.12 2.63
C ILE A 535 -21.55 -21.57 2.28
N ALA A 536 -21.09 -22.72 2.82
CA ALA A 536 -19.76 -23.27 2.53
C ALA A 536 -19.62 -23.76 1.09
N ALA A 537 -20.73 -24.03 0.36
CA ALA A 537 -20.73 -24.42 -1.04
C ALA A 537 -20.43 -23.24 -1.99
N ILE A 538 -20.47 -21.99 -1.53
CA ILE A 538 -20.15 -20.81 -2.32
C ILE A 538 -18.63 -20.80 -2.61
N ASP A 539 -18.26 -20.65 -3.89
CA ASP A 539 -16.84 -20.55 -4.28
C ASP A 539 -16.13 -19.39 -3.55
N GLY A 540 -15.10 -19.71 -2.79
CA GLY A 540 -14.37 -18.75 -1.96
C GLY A 540 -14.82 -18.66 -0.49
N PHE A 541 -15.81 -19.48 -0.06
CA PHE A 541 -16.18 -19.64 1.34
C PHE A 541 -15.57 -20.91 1.94
N GLY A 542 -14.95 -20.75 3.11
CA GLY A 542 -14.51 -21.86 3.95
C GLY A 542 -15.52 -22.14 5.06
N GLN A 543 -15.33 -23.28 5.75
CA GLN A 543 -16.17 -23.72 6.87
C GLN A 543 -16.31 -22.64 7.95
N ILE A 544 -15.19 -22.00 8.37
CA ILE A 544 -15.15 -20.95 9.40
C ILE A 544 -16.00 -19.72 9.02
N MET A 545 -15.97 -19.31 7.75
CA MET A 545 -16.77 -18.19 7.27
C MET A 545 -18.27 -18.53 7.28
N ALA A 546 -18.62 -19.75 6.87
CA ALA A 546 -19.98 -20.23 6.84
C ALA A 546 -20.59 -20.34 8.26
N GLU A 547 -19.82 -20.88 9.19
CA GLU A 547 -20.21 -20.92 10.62
C GLU A 547 -20.40 -19.51 11.19
N SER A 548 -19.48 -18.58 10.89
CA SER A 548 -19.60 -17.19 11.36
C SER A 548 -20.88 -16.49 10.88
N VAL A 549 -21.33 -16.77 9.66
CA VAL A 549 -22.59 -16.22 9.12
C VAL A 549 -23.79 -16.86 9.83
N ALA A 550 -23.82 -18.18 9.94
CA ALA A 550 -24.92 -18.89 10.55
C ALA A 550 -25.06 -18.53 12.05
N ASP A 551 -23.95 -18.48 12.79
CA ASP A 551 -23.92 -18.13 14.21
C ASP A 551 -24.40 -16.68 14.44
N PHE A 552 -23.99 -15.75 13.59
CA PHE A 552 -24.45 -14.36 13.65
C PHE A 552 -25.97 -14.26 13.55
N PHE A 553 -26.57 -14.86 12.52
CA PHE A 553 -28.01 -14.80 12.31
C PHE A 553 -28.83 -15.72 13.22
N ALA A 554 -28.19 -16.67 13.93
CA ALA A 554 -28.84 -17.43 14.96
C ALA A 554 -29.20 -16.58 16.20
N THR A 555 -28.46 -15.49 16.46
CA THR A 555 -28.66 -14.62 17.63
C THR A 555 -29.95 -13.81 17.56
N ASP A 556 -30.63 -13.65 18.70
CA ASP A 556 -31.84 -12.83 18.78
C ASP A 556 -31.56 -11.35 18.52
N GLY A 557 -30.37 -10.86 18.90
CA GLY A 557 -29.92 -9.48 18.64
C GLY A 557 -29.80 -9.18 17.13
N ALA A 558 -29.20 -10.10 16.36
CA ALA A 558 -29.10 -9.92 14.89
C ALA A 558 -30.49 -9.94 14.24
N LYS A 559 -31.36 -10.85 14.63
CA LYS A 559 -32.75 -10.94 14.13
C LYS A 559 -33.53 -9.66 14.41
N ALA A 560 -33.42 -9.13 15.62
CA ALA A 560 -34.04 -7.88 16.02
C ALA A 560 -33.51 -6.70 15.19
N LEU A 561 -32.17 -6.60 15.05
CA LEU A 561 -31.53 -5.54 14.24
C LEU A 561 -31.99 -5.58 12.77
N ILE A 562 -32.00 -6.77 12.15
CA ILE A 562 -32.49 -6.90 10.76
C ILE A 562 -33.96 -6.51 10.66
N GLY A 563 -34.80 -6.88 11.63
CA GLY A 563 -36.18 -6.45 11.71
C GLY A 563 -36.33 -4.93 11.79
N GLU A 564 -35.51 -4.24 12.59
CA GLU A 564 -35.50 -2.79 12.71
C GLU A 564 -35.05 -2.11 11.39
N LEU A 565 -33.98 -2.60 10.76
CA LEU A 565 -33.49 -2.07 9.49
C LEU A 565 -34.54 -2.28 8.35
N LYS A 566 -35.17 -3.43 8.32
CA LYS A 566 -36.27 -3.74 7.36
C LYS A 566 -37.47 -2.81 7.57
N ALA A 567 -37.86 -2.58 8.83
CA ALA A 567 -38.96 -1.64 9.17
C ALA A 567 -38.60 -0.18 8.82
N ALA A 568 -37.36 0.20 8.90
CA ALA A 568 -36.82 1.51 8.50
C ALA A 568 -36.77 1.70 6.96
N GLY A 569 -36.98 0.66 6.16
CA GLY A 569 -36.95 0.72 4.71
C GLY A 569 -35.56 0.53 4.09
N VAL A 570 -34.60 -0.05 4.83
CA VAL A 570 -33.28 -0.39 4.28
C VAL A 570 -33.44 -1.54 3.27
N GLN A 571 -32.71 -1.45 2.15
CA GLN A 571 -32.75 -2.44 1.08
C GLN A 571 -32.26 -3.81 1.53
N MET A 572 -33.11 -4.82 1.43
CA MET A 572 -32.87 -6.20 1.85
C MET A 572 -32.65 -7.17 0.68
N VAL A 573 -32.66 -6.65 -0.54
CA VAL A 573 -32.52 -7.45 -1.77
C VAL A 573 -31.31 -7.00 -2.54
N SER A 574 -30.56 -7.95 -3.07
CA SER A 574 -29.40 -7.67 -3.93
C SER A 574 -29.87 -7.12 -5.29
N LYS A 575 -29.24 -6.04 -5.72
CA LYS A 575 -29.42 -5.50 -7.07
C LYS A 575 -28.77 -6.37 -8.14
N THR A 576 -27.90 -7.29 -7.75
CA THR A 576 -27.18 -8.25 -8.60
C THR A 576 -27.79 -9.66 -8.49
N LYS A 577 -29.13 -9.79 -8.44
CA LYS A 577 -29.75 -11.09 -8.39
C LYS A 577 -29.48 -11.86 -9.69
N VAL A 578 -28.96 -13.08 -9.56
CA VAL A 578 -28.82 -14.00 -10.70
C VAL A 578 -30.20 -14.56 -11.00
N GLU A 579 -30.91 -13.95 -11.94
CA GLU A 579 -32.26 -14.43 -12.38
C GLU A 579 -32.17 -15.54 -13.45
N ASP A 580 -31.00 -15.66 -14.08
CA ASP A 580 -30.71 -16.62 -15.15
C ASP A 580 -29.28 -17.19 -14.94
N HIS A 581 -29.17 -18.49 -15.00
CA HIS A 581 -27.94 -19.22 -14.79
C HIS A 581 -27.23 -19.64 -16.09
N ARG A 582 -27.57 -19.02 -17.24
CA ARG A 582 -27.03 -19.42 -18.56
C ARG A 582 -25.50 -19.33 -18.64
N PHE A 583 -24.85 -18.50 -17.81
CA PHE A 583 -23.39 -18.39 -17.71
C PHE A 583 -22.81 -19.10 -16.46
N ALA A 584 -23.62 -19.92 -15.76
CA ALA A 584 -23.16 -20.63 -14.58
C ALA A 584 -21.94 -21.53 -14.90
N GLY A 585 -20.86 -21.40 -14.12
CA GLY A 585 -19.61 -22.11 -14.34
C GLY A 585 -18.72 -21.55 -15.45
N MET A 586 -19.15 -20.52 -16.19
CA MET A 586 -18.36 -19.88 -17.23
C MET A 586 -17.52 -18.74 -16.67
N THR A 587 -16.28 -18.64 -17.10
CA THR A 587 -15.37 -17.54 -16.74
C THR A 587 -15.09 -16.69 -17.97
N PHE A 588 -15.42 -15.43 -17.91
CA PHE A 588 -15.17 -14.45 -18.96
C PHE A 588 -13.98 -13.54 -18.60
N VAL A 589 -13.16 -13.18 -19.58
CA VAL A 589 -12.12 -12.16 -19.41
C VAL A 589 -12.39 -11.04 -20.40
N LEU A 590 -12.47 -9.81 -19.89
CA LEU A 590 -12.70 -8.62 -20.71
C LEU A 590 -11.37 -7.97 -21.08
N THR A 591 -11.20 -7.62 -22.37
CA THR A 591 -10.00 -6.96 -22.89
C THR A 591 -10.37 -5.94 -23.97
N GLY A 592 -9.61 -4.85 -24.08
CA GLY A 592 -9.91 -3.78 -25.02
C GLY A 592 -11.08 -2.89 -24.60
N THR A 593 -11.45 -1.94 -25.46
CA THR A 593 -12.58 -1.02 -25.30
C THR A 593 -13.77 -1.55 -26.06
N LEU A 594 -14.87 -1.80 -25.36
CA LEU A 594 -16.13 -2.25 -25.98
C LEU A 594 -16.83 -1.07 -26.67
N PRO A 595 -17.48 -1.31 -27.83
CA PRO A 595 -18.12 -0.25 -28.62
C PRO A 595 -19.22 0.52 -27.91
N THR A 596 -20.09 -0.16 -27.15
CA THR A 596 -21.27 0.45 -26.51
C THR A 596 -21.32 0.28 -25.00
N LEU A 597 -20.71 -0.78 -24.45
CA LEU A 597 -20.72 -1.11 -23.03
C LEU A 597 -19.45 -0.61 -22.33
N LYS A 598 -19.62 -0.06 -21.13
CA LYS A 598 -18.48 0.09 -20.22
C LYS A 598 -18.05 -1.29 -19.69
N ARG A 599 -16.77 -1.45 -19.41
CA ARG A 599 -16.21 -2.70 -18.88
C ARG A 599 -16.93 -3.18 -17.59
N SER A 600 -17.30 -2.24 -16.72
CA SER A 600 -18.08 -2.51 -15.50
C SER A 600 -19.50 -2.99 -15.80
N GLU A 601 -20.12 -2.47 -16.84
CA GLU A 601 -21.47 -2.86 -17.26
C GLU A 601 -21.46 -4.28 -17.83
N ALA A 602 -20.51 -4.57 -18.72
CA ALA A 602 -20.35 -5.92 -19.29
C ALA A 602 -20.01 -6.96 -18.20
N ALA A 603 -19.18 -6.60 -17.22
CA ALA A 603 -18.87 -7.46 -16.07
C ALA A 603 -20.12 -7.70 -15.21
N ALA A 604 -20.90 -6.68 -14.92
CA ALA A 604 -22.17 -6.81 -14.19
C ALA A 604 -23.19 -7.69 -14.93
N MET A 605 -23.27 -7.58 -16.26
CA MET A 605 -24.13 -8.45 -17.09
C MET A 605 -23.67 -9.91 -17.02
N ILE A 606 -22.38 -10.20 -17.12
CA ILE A 606 -21.85 -11.56 -16.96
C ILE A 606 -22.22 -12.14 -15.60
N GLU A 607 -22.03 -11.34 -14.55
CA GLU A 607 -22.34 -11.73 -13.17
C GLU A 607 -23.84 -11.93 -12.93
N SER A 608 -24.71 -11.12 -13.56
CA SER A 608 -26.17 -11.25 -13.46
C SER A 608 -26.73 -12.53 -14.11
N PHE A 609 -25.99 -13.13 -15.03
CA PHE A 609 -26.29 -14.43 -15.64
C PHE A 609 -25.52 -15.61 -15.01
N GLY A 610 -24.95 -15.42 -13.81
CA GLY A 610 -24.25 -16.47 -13.07
C GLY A 610 -22.83 -16.77 -13.55
N GLY A 611 -22.29 -15.97 -14.48
CA GLY A 611 -20.90 -16.07 -14.95
C GLY A 611 -19.91 -15.37 -14.03
N LYS A 612 -18.61 -15.62 -14.26
CA LYS A 612 -17.51 -14.99 -13.52
C LYS A 612 -16.72 -14.07 -14.44
N ALA A 613 -16.63 -12.79 -14.11
CA ALA A 613 -15.71 -11.86 -14.75
C ALA A 613 -14.31 -11.94 -14.08
N SER A 614 -13.25 -12.23 -14.87
CA SER A 614 -11.88 -12.39 -14.38
C SER A 614 -10.92 -11.36 -14.98
N GLY A 615 -9.94 -10.93 -14.21
CA GLY A 615 -8.92 -9.98 -14.65
C GLY A 615 -7.84 -10.59 -15.54
N SER A 616 -7.64 -11.92 -15.55
CA SER A 616 -6.55 -12.59 -16.27
C SER A 616 -7.01 -13.84 -17.01
N VAL A 617 -6.40 -14.08 -18.19
CA VAL A 617 -6.67 -15.27 -19.01
C VAL A 617 -5.89 -16.48 -18.46
N SER A 618 -6.59 -17.59 -18.26
CA SER A 618 -6.04 -18.87 -17.80
C SER A 618 -6.72 -20.05 -18.50
N LYS A 619 -6.24 -21.27 -18.31
CA LYS A 619 -6.90 -22.50 -18.83
C LYS A 619 -8.34 -22.69 -18.33
N LYS A 620 -8.76 -21.97 -17.27
CA LYS A 620 -10.13 -21.98 -16.74
C LYS A 620 -11.03 -20.90 -17.37
N THR A 621 -10.50 -20.06 -18.27
CA THR A 621 -11.28 -19.04 -18.97
C THR A 621 -12.13 -19.67 -20.05
N THR A 622 -13.42 -19.41 -20.05
CA THR A 622 -14.37 -19.97 -21.04
C THR A 622 -14.41 -19.12 -22.29
N TYR A 623 -14.50 -17.78 -22.12
CA TYR A 623 -14.53 -16.82 -23.21
C TYR A 623 -13.67 -15.59 -22.89
N VAL A 624 -13.11 -15.00 -23.96
CA VAL A 624 -12.51 -13.67 -23.88
C VAL A 624 -13.38 -12.70 -24.68
N LEU A 625 -14.02 -11.74 -23.97
CA LEU A 625 -14.77 -10.67 -24.59
C LEU A 625 -13.79 -9.55 -24.97
N ALA A 626 -13.54 -9.42 -26.28
CA ALA A 626 -12.55 -8.52 -26.83
C ALA A 626 -13.24 -7.33 -27.54
N GLY A 627 -12.86 -6.12 -27.13
CA GLY A 627 -13.19 -4.88 -27.82
C GLY A 627 -12.00 -4.36 -28.68
N GLU A 628 -12.11 -3.11 -29.12
CA GLU A 628 -11.05 -2.44 -29.88
C GLU A 628 -9.76 -2.31 -29.04
N ALA A 629 -8.59 -2.39 -29.71
CA ALA A 629 -7.27 -2.36 -29.08
C ALA A 629 -7.07 -3.42 -27.97
N ALA A 630 -7.60 -4.63 -28.14
CA ALA A 630 -7.40 -5.75 -27.26
C ALA A 630 -5.90 -6.14 -27.25
N GLY A 631 -5.25 -6.00 -26.07
CA GLY A 631 -3.81 -6.23 -25.88
C GLY A 631 -3.46 -7.68 -25.55
N SER A 632 -2.38 -7.89 -24.79
CA SER A 632 -1.76 -9.19 -24.45
C SER A 632 -2.71 -10.28 -23.93
N LYS A 633 -3.89 -9.93 -23.44
CA LYS A 633 -4.92 -10.90 -23.04
C LYS A 633 -5.52 -11.63 -24.24
N LEU A 634 -5.66 -10.95 -25.38
CA LEU A 634 -6.12 -11.54 -26.63
C LEU A 634 -5.08 -12.53 -27.16
N ASP A 635 -3.79 -12.13 -27.15
CA ASP A 635 -2.70 -13.01 -27.58
C ASP A 635 -2.62 -14.27 -26.73
N LYS A 636 -2.79 -14.09 -25.42
CA LYS A 636 -2.81 -15.20 -24.47
C LYS A 636 -4.03 -16.12 -24.65
N ALA A 637 -5.20 -15.57 -25.00
CA ALA A 637 -6.38 -16.36 -25.34
C ALA A 637 -6.14 -17.21 -26.57
N ASN A 638 -5.61 -16.61 -27.62
CA ASN A 638 -5.26 -17.29 -28.87
C ASN A 638 -4.21 -18.40 -28.64
N ALA A 639 -3.17 -18.14 -27.84
CA ALA A 639 -2.15 -19.11 -27.49
C ALA A 639 -2.68 -20.30 -26.67
N LEU A 640 -3.74 -20.09 -25.87
CA LEU A 640 -4.39 -21.12 -25.08
C LEU A 640 -5.59 -21.77 -25.78
N GLY A 641 -5.93 -21.34 -27.01
CA GLY A 641 -7.08 -21.84 -27.77
C GLY A 641 -8.44 -21.48 -27.14
N ILE A 642 -8.52 -20.38 -26.39
CA ILE A 642 -9.73 -19.94 -25.72
C ILE A 642 -10.58 -19.14 -26.72
N PRO A 643 -11.91 -19.43 -26.84
CA PRO A 643 -12.81 -18.71 -27.71
C PRO A 643 -12.82 -17.21 -27.40
N VAL A 644 -12.65 -16.38 -28.43
CA VAL A 644 -12.72 -14.93 -28.36
C VAL A 644 -14.06 -14.50 -28.98
N ILE A 645 -14.82 -13.68 -28.27
CA ILE A 645 -16.10 -13.12 -28.71
C ILE A 645 -16.02 -11.59 -28.70
N ASP A 646 -16.73 -10.97 -29.60
CA ASP A 646 -16.95 -9.52 -29.63
C ASP A 646 -18.19 -9.11 -28.82
N GLU A 647 -18.44 -7.79 -28.73
CA GLU A 647 -19.58 -7.26 -28.00
C GLU A 647 -20.92 -7.69 -28.62
N ALA A 648 -21.00 -7.80 -29.95
CA ALA A 648 -22.23 -8.21 -30.62
C ALA A 648 -22.57 -9.67 -30.30
N GLN A 649 -21.59 -10.55 -30.38
CA GLN A 649 -21.73 -11.97 -29.99
C GLN A 649 -22.10 -12.11 -28.51
N PHE A 650 -21.45 -11.31 -27.64
CA PHE A 650 -21.78 -11.28 -26.21
C PHE A 650 -23.23 -10.84 -25.99
N MET A 651 -23.69 -9.80 -26.68
CA MET A 651 -25.09 -9.32 -26.58
C MET A 651 -26.09 -10.34 -27.11
N GLU A 652 -25.73 -11.19 -28.08
CA GLU A 652 -26.56 -12.30 -28.50
C GLU A 652 -26.65 -13.40 -27.42
N MET A 653 -25.56 -13.65 -26.68
CA MET A 653 -25.60 -14.62 -25.57
C MET A 653 -26.41 -14.11 -24.37
N VAL A 654 -26.55 -12.81 -24.26
CA VAL A 654 -27.33 -12.15 -23.18
C VAL A 654 -28.80 -12.03 -23.49
N LYS A 655 -29.20 -12.02 -24.77
CA LYS A 655 -30.61 -12.07 -25.20
C LYS A 655 -31.24 -13.46 -24.90
#